data_8d50de49d94a075ec13f7f333169bb32
#
_entry.id   8d50de49d94a075ec13f7f333169bb32
#
_cell.length_a   1.000
_cell.length_b   1.000
_cell.length_c   1.000
_cell.angle_alpha   90.00
_cell.angle_beta   90.00
_cell.angle_gamma   90.00
#
_symmetry.space_group_name_H-M   'P 1'
#
loop_
_entity.id
_entity.type
_entity.pdbx_description
1 polymer ?
#
loop_
_entity_poly.entity_id
_entity_poly.type
_entity_poly.pdbx_seq_one_letter_code
_entity_poly.pdbx_strand_id
1 'polypeptide(L)'
;SGEQAFDGMGPLFATISETGDAASGISTSYSMAVGDSFAGSISTGGDVDWIAITFEAGQTYEIDALGNDSGGGSLRDTDLRLYDSNGTLIEYDDFDGAGWDASISYTATSSGTYYIAVSSYFASNTGSYSLEVGAAVEPYVPGTEASIEQLAQYLREGSSGTERTFNTSSSNEITVNLSGLTAAGQQLARWAMETWEMVADIDFVEVSSGEMITADDEDSGAFAYFPNSGSTSAGVELNVSTGWLSSSGTKLDTYSFQTYIHEFGHALGLNHQGAYNYTGSPITYENDADFTNDSWQLSVMSYFSQSENTATNASFAYVTTAQMADIMAVQDLYGAAGAGSVTDGTTTYGRGSNLGNYLDEIFAAGETGQSNANIGGNRVAVTLYDAGGIDTIDLGYLASNEAANIDLNGGAFSNIGNDIGTLGIAVGTVIENLETGAGNDTITGNAAANSITSGNGADTVDAAAGNDSVWGGNGQDTLLGGTGNDNLYGGDANDSLYGGTQGDRLEGGAGDDTIEGGDGRDTAILGDGNDVFIDNTQTGWHGSDRVFGNGGDDSIVGGGGNDSLYGQDGDDTIWGKGENDHITGGNGCDMIDAGTGNDTVVGGNGRDVVYLGDGDDVFEDKAQNATWGRDRVYGGDGNDPIVLAGGNDTVQGG
;
A
#
# COMPACT_ATOMS: atom_id res chain seq x y z
N SER A 1 31.94 -18.03 23.23
CA SER A 1 30.77 -17.25 23.55
C SER A 1 30.95 -15.92 22.84
N GLY A 2 30.41 -15.84 21.63
CA GLY A 2 30.33 -14.62 20.85
C GLY A 2 29.03 -13.96 21.20
N GLU A 3 29.06 -12.69 21.55
CA GLU A 3 27.94 -11.80 21.58
C GLU A 3 27.43 -11.72 20.14
N GLN A 4 26.22 -12.23 19.88
CA GLN A 4 25.44 -11.87 18.71
C GLN A 4 24.79 -10.52 19.04
N ALA A 5 25.20 -9.49 18.35
CA ALA A 5 24.36 -8.30 18.23
C ALA A 5 23.07 -8.73 17.53
N PHE A 6 21.93 -8.48 18.15
CA PHE A 6 20.61 -8.76 17.56
C PHE A 6 20.32 -7.67 16.54
N ASP A 7 20.57 -7.98 15.27
CA ASP A 7 20.19 -7.15 14.12
C ASP A 7 19.04 -7.86 13.37
N GLY A 8 17.92 -8.03 14.04
CA GLY A 8 16.77 -8.79 13.53
C GLY A 8 15.52 -7.97 13.32
N MET A 9 15.62 -6.63 13.30
CA MET A 9 14.46 -5.77 13.03
C MET A 9 14.34 -5.45 11.55
N GLY A 10 13.12 -5.52 11.03
CA GLY A 10 12.78 -4.96 9.72
C GLY A 10 12.92 -3.42 9.72
N PRO A 11 12.78 -2.76 8.57
CA PRO A 11 12.97 -1.31 8.45
C PRO A 11 12.06 -0.53 9.39
N LEU A 12 12.61 0.51 10.03
CA LEU A 12 11.83 1.43 10.88
C LEU A 12 10.98 2.35 9.99
N PHE A 13 9.66 2.35 10.19
CA PHE A 13 8.73 3.12 9.37
C PHE A 13 8.59 4.58 9.83
N ALA A 14 8.58 4.83 11.15
CA ALA A 14 8.46 6.18 11.69
C ALA A 14 9.23 6.33 13.00
N THR A 15 9.72 7.55 13.28
CA THR A 15 10.24 7.90 14.61
C THR A 15 9.21 8.76 15.34
N ILE A 16 8.65 8.22 16.43
CA ILE A 16 7.73 8.92 17.32
C ILE A 16 8.55 9.60 18.42
N SER A 17 8.50 10.93 18.49
CA SER A 17 9.22 11.68 19.51
C SER A 17 8.35 11.99 20.71
N GLU A 18 8.88 11.77 21.90
CA GLU A 18 8.24 12.19 23.14
C GLU A 18 8.11 13.71 23.20
N THR A 19 6.88 14.24 23.37
CA THR A 19 6.58 15.67 23.47
C THR A 19 6.22 16.13 24.89
N GLY A 20 6.20 15.21 25.83
CA GLY A 20 5.93 15.42 27.27
C GLY A 20 6.08 14.08 27.98
N ASP A 21 6.40 14.09 29.25
CA ASP A 21 6.69 12.92 30.07
C ASP A 21 5.65 11.79 29.89
N ALA A 22 6.07 10.60 29.47
CA ALA A 22 5.16 9.49 29.20
C ALA A 22 4.64 8.91 30.53
N ALA A 23 3.32 8.87 30.68
CA ALA A 23 2.69 8.44 31.93
C ALA A 23 2.99 6.97 32.24
N SER A 24 3.36 6.68 33.47
CA SER A 24 3.55 5.32 33.93
C SER A 24 2.23 4.54 34.01
N GLY A 25 2.16 3.38 33.32
CA GLY A 25 1.03 2.45 33.34
C GLY A 25 0.17 2.46 32.06
N ILE A 26 -0.86 1.60 32.06
CA ILE A 26 -1.73 1.34 30.90
C ILE A 26 -2.60 2.53 30.43
N SER A 27 -2.50 3.67 31.09
CA SER A 27 -3.18 4.92 30.69
C SER A 27 -2.28 5.85 29.89
N THR A 28 -1.15 5.37 29.41
CA THR A 28 -0.25 6.15 28.52
C THR A 28 -0.99 6.68 27.30
N SER A 29 -0.58 7.84 26.83
CA SER A 29 -1.07 8.45 25.58
C SER A 29 -0.16 8.15 24.40
N TYR A 30 0.95 7.49 24.63
CA TYR A 30 1.90 7.12 23.56
C TYR A 30 1.63 5.70 23.06
N SER A 31 1.65 5.57 21.73
CA SER A 31 1.57 4.30 21.04
C SER A 31 2.50 4.29 19.83
N MET A 32 2.97 3.11 19.47
CA MET A 32 3.78 2.89 18.27
C MET A 32 3.27 1.64 17.54
N ALA A 33 3.54 1.54 16.26
CA ALA A 33 3.35 0.31 15.49
C ALA A 33 4.63 -0.56 15.55
N VAL A 34 4.50 -1.83 15.19
CA VAL A 34 5.67 -2.68 14.95
C VAL A 34 6.38 -2.15 13.71
N GLY A 35 7.71 -1.99 13.79
CA GLY A 35 8.52 -1.32 12.78
C GLY A 35 8.80 0.15 13.07
N ASP A 36 8.09 0.79 14.01
CA ASP A 36 8.40 2.17 14.42
C ASP A 36 9.50 2.23 15.48
N SER A 37 10.15 3.40 15.59
CA SER A 37 10.98 3.75 16.73
C SER A 37 10.33 4.81 17.61
N PHE A 38 10.59 4.76 18.91
CA PHE A 38 10.14 5.79 19.86
C PHE A 38 11.35 6.45 20.52
N ALA A 39 11.52 7.75 20.30
CA ALA A 39 12.58 8.54 20.92
C ALA A 39 12.06 9.18 22.23
N GLY A 40 12.46 8.61 23.35
CA GLY A 40 12.03 9.00 24.69
C GLY A 40 13.14 9.52 25.59
N SER A 41 12.75 9.97 26.78
CA SER A 41 13.72 10.48 27.78
C SER A 41 13.27 10.23 29.21
N ILE A 42 14.10 9.56 29.99
CA ILE A 42 13.93 9.47 31.45
C ILE A 42 14.34 10.82 32.04
N SER A 43 13.33 11.63 32.38
CA SER A 43 13.49 13.03 32.77
C SER A 43 13.86 13.22 34.23
N THR A 44 13.43 12.32 35.11
CA THR A 44 13.72 12.34 36.55
C THR A 44 14.10 10.94 37.05
N GLY A 45 14.85 10.90 38.13
CA GLY A 45 15.25 9.62 38.73
C GLY A 45 14.06 8.79 39.21
N GLY A 46 14.00 7.54 38.69
CA GLY A 46 12.88 6.62 38.97
C GLY A 46 11.67 6.76 38.05
N ASP A 47 11.80 7.53 37.02
CA ASP A 47 10.84 7.69 35.94
C ASP A 47 10.71 6.42 35.09
N VAL A 48 9.52 6.19 34.53
CA VAL A 48 9.22 4.99 33.73
C VAL A 48 8.24 5.37 32.63
N ASP A 49 8.68 5.32 31.40
CA ASP A 49 7.88 5.62 30.21
C ASP A 49 7.13 4.37 29.75
N TRP A 50 5.83 4.50 29.53
CA TRP A 50 5.01 3.43 29.00
C TRP A 50 4.51 3.76 27.59
N ILE A 51 4.67 2.80 26.68
CA ILE A 51 4.28 2.90 25.29
C ILE A 51 3.34 1.73 24.96
N ALA A 52 2.18 2.00 24.35
CA ALA A 52 1.26 0.98 23.87
C ALA A 52 1.68 0.48 22.49
N ILE A 53 1.55 -0.84 22.26
CA ILE A 53 1.82 -1.48 20.98
C ILE A 53 0.83 -2.61 20.74
N THR A 54 0.52 -2.93 19.50
CA THR A 54 -0.34 -4.07 19.14
C THR A 54 0.49 -5.21 18.58
N PHE A 55 0.36 -6.41 19.17
CA PHE A 55 1.00 -7.63 18.71
C PHE A 55 -0.03 -8.63 18.17
N GLU A 56 0.42 -9.51 17.28
CA GLU A 56 -0.36 -10.60 16.70
C GLU A 56 0.03 -11.95 17.29
N ALA A 57 -0.96 -12.80 17.56
CA ALA A 57 -0.74 -14.10 18.17
C ALA A 57 0.13 -15.01 17.29
N GLY A 58 1.17 -15.60 17.88
CA GLY A 58 2.10 -16.50 17.20
C GLY A 58 3.30 -15.81 16.57
N GLN A 59 3.30 -14.49 16.44
CA GLN A 59 4.45 -13.73 15.94
C GLN A 59 5.45 -13.48 17.07
N THR A 60 6.74 -13.63 16.77
CA THR A 60 7.85 -13.25 17.65
C THR A 60 8.26 -11.80 17.36
N TYR A 61 8.54 -11.04 18.41
CA TYR A 61 8.98 -9.65 18.33
C TYR A 61 10.29 -9.46 19.09
N GLU A 62 11.18 -8.69 18.50
CA GLU A 62 12.38 -8.17 19.15
C GLU A 62 12.08 -6.75 19.63
N ILE A 63 12.40 -6.45 20.88
CA ILE A 63 12.10 -5.19 21.54
C ILE A 63 13.38 -4.68 22.17
N ASP A 64 13.96 -3.59 21.66
CA ASP A 64 15.24 -3.05 22.07
C ASP A 64 15.12 -1.66 22.65
N ALA A 65 15.63 -1.46 23.86
CA ALA A 65 15.73 -0.14 24.47
C ALA A 65 17.18 0.34 24.40
N LEU A 66 17.50 1.12 23.38
CA LEU A 66 18.84 1.56 23.02
C LEU A 66 19.23 2.86 23.76
N GLY A 67 20.32 2.83 24.47
CA GLY A 67 20.80 3.95 25.26
C GLY A 67 22.16 4.49 24.79
N ASN A 68 23.05 4.79 25.76
CA ASN A 68 24.34 5.38 25.47
C ASN A 68 25.32 4.41 24.79
N ASP A 69 25.22 3.12 25.05
CA ASP A 69 26.20 2.15 24.62
C ASP A 69 26.01 1.71 23.17
N SER A 70 24.76 1.70 22.69
CA SER A 70 24.39 1.45 21.28
C SER A 70 24.30 2.72 20.41
N GLY A 71 24.38 3.91 21.03
CA GLY A 71 24.25 5.18 20.32
C GLY A 71 22.81 5.67 20.16
N GLY A 72 21.79 4.93 20.66
CA GLY A 72 20.37 5.30 20.63
C GLY A 72 19.99 6.45 21.58
N GLY A 73 20.91 6.93 22.43
CA GLY A 73 20.62 8.02 23.35
C GLY A 73 21.74 8.35 24.32
N SER A 74 21.38 9.01 25.42
CA SER A 74 22.30 9.35 26.52
C SER A 74 21.97 8.61 27.83
N LEU A 75 20.87 7.85 27.87
CA LEU A 75 20.51 7.03 29.02
C LEU A 75 21.54 5.91 29.17
N ARG A 76 21.98 5.72 30.37
CA ARG A 76 22.93 4.66 30.68
C ARG A 76 22.19 3.54 31.40
N ASP A 77 22.39 2.29 30.94
CA ASP A 77 21.83 1.13 31.58
C ASP A 77 20.28 1.14 31.53
N THR A 78 19.72 0.82 30.36
CA THR A 78 18.27 0.75 30.13
C THR A 78 17.67 -0.46 30.86
N ASP A 79 16.41 -0.35 31.28
CA ASP A 79 15.61 -1.42 31.91
C ASP A 79 14.30 -1.50 31.10
N LEU A 80 14.00 -2.66 30.57
CA LEU A 80 12.90 -2.92 29.65
C LEU A 80 11.92 -3.92 30.26
N ARG A 81 10.62 -3.62 30.16
CA ARG A 81 9.57 -4.51 30.66
C ARG A 81 8.40 -4.56 29.71
N LEU A 82 7.92 -5.77 29.45
CA LEU A 82 6.73 -6.04 28.64
C LEU A 82 5.55 -6.45 29.53
N TYR A 83 4.37 -5.86 29.27
CA TYR A 83 3.13 -6.11 30.02
C TYR A 83 1.98 -6.48 29.08
N ASP A 84 1.01 -7.27 29.62
CA ASP A 84 -0.25 -7.55 28.95
C ASP A 84 -1.22 -6.34 28.96
N SER A 85 -2.35 -6.47 28.28
CA SER A 85 -3.39 -5.43 28.22
C SER A 85 -3.99 -5.04 29.59
N ASN A 86 -3.79 -5.83 30.64
CA ASN A 86 -4.24 -5.55 31.99
C ASN A 86 -3.13 -4.93 32.87
N GLY A 87 -1.94 -4.74 32.34
CA GLY A 87 -0.76 -4.27 33.07
C GLY A 87 -0.07 -5.34 33.90
N THR A 88 -0.25 -6.63 33.56
CA THR A 88 0.48 -7.72 34.20
C THR A 88 1.82 -7.92 33.52
N LEU A 89 2.92 -7.92 34.28
CA LEU A 89 4.26 -8.15 33.76
C LEU A 89 4.36 -9.53 33.09
N ILE A 90 4.80 -9.55 31.84
CA ILE A 90 5.04 -10.76 31.04
C ILE A 90 6.53 -11.12 31.11
N GLU A 91 7.40 -10.16 30.74
CA GLU A 91 8.83 -10.35 30.64
C GLU A 91 9.58 -9.07 31.01
N TYR A 92 10.85 -9.19 31.37
CA TYR A 92 11.72 -8.05 31.62
C TYR A 92 13.18 -8.39 31.33
N ASP A 93 13.92 -7.37 30.93
CA ASP A 93 15.36 -7.43 30.76
C ASP A 93 16.03 -6.13 31.23
N ASP A 94 17.23 -6.29 31.80
CA ASP A 94 18.08 -5.21 32.26
C ASP A 94 19.56 -5.37 31.81
N PHE A 95 19.88 -6.34 30.91
CA PHE A 95 21.27 -6.65 30.62
C PHE A 95 21.57 -7.43 29.32
N ASP A 96 20.60 -7.94 28.58
CA ASP A 96 20.84 -8.89 27.47
C ASP A 96 21.12 -8.23 26.11
N GLY A 97 21.03 -6.89 25.99
CA GLY A 97 21.32 -6.13 24.77
C GLY A 97 22.81 -5.80 24.58
N ALA A 98 23.13 -4.98 23.59
CA ALA A 98 24.50 -4.52 23.32
C ALA A 98 25.03 -3.64 24.48
N GLY A 99 26.01 -4.14 25.20
CA GLY A 99 26.62 -3.42 26.33
C GLY A 99 25.74 -3.44 27.60
N TRP A 100 25.09 -2.31 27.93
CA TRP A 100 24.19 -2.13 29.07
C TRP A 100 22.77 -1.78 28.63
N ASP A 101 22.43 -2.03 27.37
CA ASP A 101 21.11 -1.78 26.81
C ASP A 101 20.26 -3.06 26.89
N ALA A 102 18.95 -2.89 27.14
CA ALA A 102 18.03 -4.00 27.39
C ALA A 102 17.32 -4.47 26.11
N SER A 103 17.12 -5.79 25.97
CA SER A 103 16.48 -6.42 24.82
C SER A 103 15.56 -7.58 25.23
N ILE A 104 14.33 -7.63 24.68
CA ILE A 104 13.38 -8.72 24.91
C ILE A 104 12.95 -9.34 23.58
N SER A 105 13.12 -10.67 23.45
CA SER A 105 12.53 -11.45 22.38
C SER A 105 11.26 -12.14 22.90
N TYR A 106 10.09 -11.82 22.34
CA TYR A 106 8.81 -12.31 22.85
C TYR A 106 7.89 -12.82 21.74
N THR A 107 7.43 -14.08 21.87
CA THR A 107 6.38 -14.62 20.99
C THR A 107 5.00 -14.34 21.60
N ALA A 108 4.19 -13.52 20.91
CA ALA A 108 2.87 -13.14 21.42
C ALA A 108 1.91 -14.33 21.47
N THR A 109 1.30 -14.56 22.63
CA THR A 109 0.36 -15.68 22.85
C THR A 109 -1.08 -15.33 22.47
N SER A 110 -1.38 -14.04 22.23
CA SER A 110 -2.69 -13.54 21.80
C SER A 110 -2.52 -12.25 21.04
N SER A 111 -3.38 -12.00 20.05
CA SER A 111 -3.43 -10.69 19.37
C SER A 111 -4.06 -9.65 20.29
N GLY A 112 -3.57 -8.41 20.25
CA GLY A 112 -4.11 -7.29 21.01
C GLY A 112 -3.05 -6.33 21.54
N THR A 113 -3.48 -5.38 22.37
CA THR A 113 -2.61 -4.35 22.93
C THR A 113 -1.73 -4.91 24.04
N TYR A 114 -0.46 -4.61 23.96
CA TYR A 114 0.58 -4.80 24.96
C TYR A 114 1.15 -3.44 25.38
N TYR A 115 1.93 -3.42 26.44
CA TYR A 115 2.59 -2.21 26.90
C TYR A 115 4.07 -2.50 27.16
N ILE A 116 4.91 -1.62 26.65
CA ILE A 116 6.35 -1.63 26.88
C ILE A 116 6.68 -0.51 27.86
N ALA A 117 7.47 -0.81 28.88
CA ALA A 117 7.93 0.18 29.83
C ALA A 117 9.45 0.27 29.80
N VAL A 118 9.96 1.47 29.60
CA VAL A 118 11.40 1.77 29.59
C VAL A 118 11.73 2.59 30.81
N SER A 119 12.81 2.22 31.51
CA SER A 119 13.37 2.96 32.64
C SER A 119 14.89 2.80 32.70
N SER A 120 15.55 3.32 33.69
CA SER A 120 16.95 3.00 33.96
C SER A 120 17.07 2.05 35.13
N TYR A 121 17.92 1.05 35.00
CA TYR A 121 18.25 0.13 36.09
C TYR A 121 18.67 0.87 37.37
N PHE A 122 19.48 1.90 37.24
CA PHE A 122 19.80 2.79 38.38
C PHE A 122 18.81 3.96 38.46
N ALA A 123 17.96 3.95 39.45
CA ALA A 123 16.93 4.95 39.68
C ALA A 123 17.43 6.42 39.78
N SER A 124 18.73 6.67 39.73
CA SER A 124 19.33 8.01 39.72
C SER A 124 19.71 8.49 38.31
N ASN A 125 19.71 7.62 37.32
CA ASN A 125 20.11 7.96 35.96
C ASN A 125 18.95 8.65 35.23
N THR A 126 19.33 9.56 34.38
CA THR A 126 18.43 10.28 33.44
C THR A 126 19.11 10.40 32.09
N GLY A 127 18.35 10.44 31.02
CA GLY A 127 18.87 10.56 29.66
C GLY A 127 17.86 10.17 28.60
N SER A 128 18.20 10.40 27.35
CA SER A 128 17.40 9.98 26.20
C SER A 128 17.68 8.53 25.83
N TYR A 129 16.69 7.87 25.20
CA TYR A 129 16.79 6.52 24.68
C TYR A 129 16.00 6.41 23.37
N SER A 130 16.27 5.37 22.56
CA SER A 130 15.40 4.91 21.50
C SER A 130 14.81 3.55 21.90
N LEU A 131 13.50 3.39 21.73
CA LEU A 131 12.83 2.10 21.81
C LEU A 131 12.48 1.67 20.40
N GLU A 132 12.92 0.49 20.02
CA GLU A 132 12.69 -0.11 18.72
C GLU A 132 11.95 -1.43 18.91
N VAL A 133 10.95 -1.69 18.04
CA VAL A 133 10.18 -2.93 18.09
C VAL A 133 9.97 -3.43 16.68
N GLY A 134 10.58 -4.57 16.36
CA GLY A 134 10.44 -5.24 15.07
C GLY A 134 9.86 -6.65 15.21
N ALA A 135 9.27 -7.18 14.15
CA ALA A 135 9.00 -8.60 14.06
C ALA A 135 10.35 -9.34 13.89
N ALA A 136 10.57 -10.37 14.68
CA ALA A 136 11.77 -11.20 14.51
C ALA A 136 11.75 -11.87 13.14
N VAL A 137 12.84 -11.78 12.41
CA VAL A 137 13.01 -12.50 11.16
C VAL A 137 13.32 -13.96 11.49
N GLU A 138 12.36 -14.84 11.23
CA GLU A 138 12.58 -16.28 11.47
C GLU A 138 13.75 -16.78 10.60
N PRO A 139 14.63 -17.63 11.13
CA PRO A 139 15.72 -18.19 10.34
C PRO A 139 15.18 -18.90 9.09
N TYR A 140 15.76 -18.60 7.94
CA TYR A 140 15.35 -19.23 6.69
C TYR A 140 15.63 -20.75 6.68
N VAL A 141 14.80 -21.48 5.94
CA VAL A 141 14.98 -22.92 5.70
C VAL A 141 15.33 -23.14 4.23
N PRO A 142 16.53 -23.63 3.88
CA PRO A 142 16.91 -23.86 2.49
C PRO A 142 15.89 -24.73 1.74
N GLY A 143 15.56 -24.33 0.51
CA GLY A 143 14.57 -25.03 -0.33
C GLY A 143 13.10 -24.68 0.01
N THR A 144 12.85 -23.67 0.81
CA THR A 144 11.52 -23.07 1.03
C THR A 144 11.45 -21.67 0.43
N GLU A 145 10.23 -21.13 0.33
CA GLU A 145 10.03 -19.72 0.02
C GLU A 145 10.48 -18.88 1.21
N ALA A 146 11.27 -17.84 0.94
CA ALA A 146 11.72 -16.88 1.95
C ALA A 146 10.84 -15.62 1.90
N SER A 147 10.64 -14.97 3.06
CA SER A 147 10.06 -13.64 3.09
C SER A 147 11.04 -12.59 2.54
N ILE A 148 10.56 -11.40 2.23
CA ILE A 148 11.41 -10.30 1.75
C ILE A 148 12.47 -9.95 2.80
N GLU A 149 12.10 -9.95 4.07
CA GLU A 149 12.99 -9.69 5.21
C GLU A 149 14.09 -10.76 5.33
N GLN A 150 13.74 -12.03 5.16
CA GLN A 150 14.72 -13.13 5.16
C GLN A 150 15.71 -13.02 4.01
N LEU A 151 15.22 -12.63 2.82
CA LEU A 151 16.08 -12.38 1.67
C LEU A 151 16.98 -11.16 1.89
N ALA A 152 16.43 -10.07 2.43
CA ALA A 152 17.19 -8.86 2.76
C ALA A 152 18.29 -9.15 3.79
N GLN A 153 17.97 -9.87 4.86
CA GLN A 153 18.96 -10.31 5.83
C GLN A 153 20.06 -11.17 5.18
N TYR A 154 19.67 -12.14 4.35
CA TYR A 154 20.64 -12.97 3.65
C TYR A 154 21.54 -12.16 2.69
N LEU A 155 20.99 -11.15 2.01
CA LEU A 155 21.77 -10.26 1.16
C LEU A 155 22.80 -9.45 1.95
N ARG A 156 22.50 -9.01 3.16
CA ARG A 156 23.44 -8.28 4.04
C ARG A 156 24.52 -9.20 4.61
N GLU A 157 24.14 -10.29 5.21
CA GLU A 157 25.03 -11.16 6.01
C GLU A 157 25.72 -12.23 5.17
N GLY A 158 25.09 -12.70 4.09
CA GLY A 158 25.53 -13.84 3.30
C GLY A 158 25.65 -15.12 4.14
N SER A 159 26.31 -16.11 3.61
CA SER A 159 26.59 -17.37 4.34
C SER A 159 27.62 -17.20 5.47
N SER A 160 28.27 -16.05 5.60
CA SER A 160 29.31 -15.78 6.60
C SER A 160 28.79 -15.09 7.86
N GLY A 161 27.58 -14.55 7.84
CA GLY A 161 27.01 -13.75 8.93
C GLY A 161 27.80 -12.47 9.21
N THR A 162 28.40 -11.85 8.17
CA THR A 162 29.21 -10.64 8.34
C THR A 162 28.78 -9.59 7.36
N GLU A 163 28.22 -8.51 7.85
CA GLU A 163 27.85 -7.32 7.08
C GLU A 163 29.08 -6.49 6.69
N ARG A 164 28.96 -5.82 5.55
CA ARG A 164 29.97 -4.89 5.04
C ARG A 164 29.32 -3.59 4.65
N THR A 165 29.84 -2.48 5.17
CA THR A 165 29.31 -1.14 4.88
C THR A 165 30.44 -0.16 4.63
N PHE A 166 30.14 0.93 3.93
CA PHE A 166 30.96 2.13 3.99
C PHE A 166 30.64 2.90 5.28
N ASN A 167 31.61 3.63 5.79
CA ASN A 167 31.36 4.47 6.96
C ASN A 167 30.70 5.78 6.52
N THR A 168 29.39 5.83 6.63
CA THR A 168 28.55 7.01 6.32
C THR A 168 28.16 7.83 7.55
N SER A 169 28.65 7.52 8.74
CA SER A 169 28.28 8.16 10.00
C SER A 169 28.56 9.68 10.08
N SER A 170 29.44 10.20 9.25
CA SER A 170 29.80 11.64 9.20
C SER A 170 29.35 12.33 7.90
N SER A 171 29.07 11.61 6.85
CA SER A 171 28.58 12.06 5.55
C SER A 171 28.07 10.83 4.79
N ASN A 172 26.90 10.92 4.15
CA ASN A 172 26.37 9.88 3.29
C ASN A 172 27.09 9.77 1.91
N GLU A 173 28.17 10.54 1.70
CA GLU A 173 28.95 10.54 0.47
C GLU A 173 29.81 9.28 0.31
N ILE A 174 29.66 8.59 -0.83
CA ILE A 174 30.50 7.48 -1.28
C ILE A 174 31.24 7.92 -2.53
N THR A 175 32.55 8.06 -2.45
CA THR A 175 33.36 8.56 -3.59
C THR A 175 33.69 7.46 -4.60
N VAL A 176 33.46 7.74 -5.88
CA VAL A 176 33.61 6.78 -6.99
C VAL A 176 34.51 7.35 -8.09
N ASN A 177 35.45 6.56 -8.57
CA ASN A 177 36.28 6.90 -9.71
C ASN A 177 35.89 6.04 -10.92
N LEU A 178 35.27 6.66 -11.94
CA LEU A 178 34.81 6.01 -13.17
C LEU A 178 35.82 6.12 -14.31
N SER A 179 37.00 6.72 -14.11
CA SER A 179 37.96 7.02 -15.19
C SER A 179 38.57 5.78 -15.85
N GLY A 180 38.49 4.61 -15.21
CA GLY A 180 38.90 3.31 -15.78
C GLY A 180 37.91 2.75 -16.81
N LEU A 181 36.65 3.23 -16.82
CA LEU A 181 35.61 2.73 -17.70
C LEU A 181 35.63 3.43 -19.09
N THR A 182 35.15 2.73 -20.12
CA THR A 182 34.76 3.36 -21.39
C THR A 182 33.62 4.35 -21.18
N ALA A 183 33.40 5.27 -22.16
CA ALA A 183 32.30 6.25 -22.06
C ALA A 183 30.92 5.60 -21.91
N ALA A 184 30.68 4.45 -22.55
CA ALA A 184 29.45 3.70 -22.41
C ALA A 184 29.33 3.05 -21.02
N GLY A 185 30.43 2.49 -20.49
CA GLY A 185 30.49 1.95 -19.13
C GLY A 185 30.26 3.03 -18.07
N GLN A 186 30.88 4.21 -18.22
CA GLN A 186 30.65 5.35 -17.33
C GLN A 186 29.17 5.76 -17.28
N GLN A 187 28.47 5.74 -18.44
CA GLN A 187 27.06 6.09 -18.47
C GLN A 187 26.19 5.06 -17.75
N LEU A 188 26.43 3.77 -17.96
CA LEU A 188 25.72 2.70 -17.26
C LEU A 188 26.00 2.74 -15.75
N ALA A 189 27.24 3.03 -15.36
CA ALA A 189 27.62 3.18 -13.95
C ALA A 189 26.88 4.34 -13.28
N ARG A 190 26.73 5.50 -13.95
CA ARG A 190 25.97 6.65 -13.41
C ARG A 190 24.51 6.29 -13.20
N TRP A 191 23.86 5.65 -14.16
CA TRP A 191 22.49 5.19 -14.00
C TRP A 191 22.35 4.15 -12.87
N ALA A 192 23.33 3.27 -12.70
CA ALA A 192 23.32 2.31 -11.60
C ALA A 192 23.53 3.00 -10.23
N MET A 193 24.34 4.04 -10.15
CA MET A 193 24.47 4.87 -8.94
C MET A 193 23.14 5.57 -8.61
N GLU A 194 22.49 6.21 -9.59
CA GLU A 194 21.15 6.80 -9.44
C GLU A 194 20.12 5.79 -8.91
N THR A 195 20.22 4.52 -9.32
CA THR A 195 19.34 3.44 -8.85
C THR A 195 19.41 3.25 -7.34
N TRP A 196 20.62 3.26 -6.77
CA TRP A 196 20.82 3.05 -5.33
C TRP A 196 20.58 4.32 -4.51
N GLU A 197 20.89 5.49 -5.04
CA GLU A 197 20.60 6.79 -4.42
C GLU A 197 19.09 7.04 -4.27
N MET A 198 18.27 6.50 -5.17
CA MET A 198 16.81 6.61 -5.07
C MET A 198 16.23 5.90 -3.86
N VAL A 199 16.89 4.86 -3.37
CA VAL A 199 16.30 3.95 -2.36
C VAL A 199 16.99 4.00 -1.00
N ALA A 200 18.22 4.51 -0.92
CA ALA A 200 19.01 4.54 0.32
C ALA A 200 19.60 5.94 0.58
N ASP A 201 19.88 6.27 1.84
CA ASP A 201 20.52 7.54 2.25
C ASP A 201 22.02 7.54 1.95
N ILE A 202 22.34 7.51 0.65
CA ILE A 202 23.70 7.57 0.11
C ILE A 202 23.77 8.58 -1.02
N ASP A 203 24.97 9.16 -1.24
CA ASP A 203 25.27 10.11 -2.32
C ASP A 203 26.60 9.71 -2.99
N PHE A 204 26.55 9.29 -4.24
CA PHE A 204 27.72 8.93 -4.99
C PHE A 204 28.42 10.16 -5.61
N VAL A 205 29.63 10.41 -5.21
CA VAL A 205 30.42 11.55 -5.68
C VAL A 205 31.54 11.09 -6.60
N GLU A 206 31.48 11.49 -7.88
CA GLU A 206 32.56 11.20 -8.83
C GLU A 206 33.84 11.98 -8.48
N VAL A 207 34.94 11.25 -8.32
CA VAL A 207 36.27 11.81 -8.03
C VAL A 207 37.33 11.26 -8.96
N SER A 208 38.46 11.94 -9.06
CA SER A 208 39.63 11.47 -9.85
C SER A 208 40.73 10.85 -8.99
N SER A 209 40.60 10.90 -7.66
CA SER A 209 41.55 10.31 -6.71
C SER A 209 40.96 10.37 -5.30
N GLY A 210 41.35 9.43 -4.44
CA GLY A 210 40.86 9.33 -3.06
C GLY A 210 39.49 8.66 -2.98
N GLU A 211 39.18 7.84 -3.95
CA GLU A 211 37.95 7.08 -4.11
C GLU A 211 37.78 5.97 -3.07
N MET A 212 36.52 5.69 -2.72
CA MET A 212 36.12 4.50 -1.97
C MET A 212 35.85 3.33 -2.93
N ILE A 213 35.36 3.61 -4.15
CA ILE A 213 35.12 2.65 -5.22
C ILE A 213 35.92 3.06 -6.46
N THR A 214 36.70 2.13 -7.02
CA THR A 214 37.35 2.28 -8.33
C THR A 214 36.60 1.40 -9.32
N ALA A 215 36.04 1.98 -10.38
CA ALA A 215 35.38 1.24 -11.44
C ALA A 215 36.23 1.21 -12.70
N ASP A 216 36.48 0.01 -13.25
CA ASP A 216 37.21 -0.21 -14.49
C ASP A 216 36.59 -1.32 -15.37
N ASP A 217 37.18 -1.56 -16.55
CA ASP A 217 36.74 -2.56 -17.53
C ASP A 217 37.90 -3.39 -18.09
N GLU A 218 39.02 -3.43 -17.38
CA GLU A 218 40.27 -4.02 -17.84
C GLU A 218 40.30 -5.56 -17.68
N ASP A 219 39.63 -6.09 -16.65
CA ASP A 219 39.59 -7.52 -16.37
C ASP A 219 38.43 -8.24 -17.11
N SER A 220 38.53 -9.56 -17.22
CA SER A 220 37.47 -10.37 -17.82
C SER A 220 36.36 -10.67 -16.83
N GLY A 221 35.10 -10.42 -17.24
CA GLY A 221 33.92 -10.69 -16.41
C GLY A 221 33.35 -9.46 -15.74
N ALA A 222 32.49 -9.67 -14.76
CA ALA A 222 31.96 -8.64 -13.87
C ALA A 222 32.15 -9.11 -12.43
N PHE A 223 32.59 -8.21 -11.55
CA PHE A 223 32.78 -8.48 -10.12
C PHE A 223 32.97 -7.20 -9.31
N ALA A 224 32.66 -7.26 -8.02
CA ALA A 224 33.14 -6.30 -7.04
C ALA A 224 34.12 -6.99 -6.08
N TYR A 225 35.31 -6.44 -5.90
CA TYR A 225 36.38 -6.99 -5.07
C TYR A 225 36.68 -6.08 -3.86
N PHE A 226 36.69 -6.68 -2.68
CA PHE A 226 37.03 -6.02 -1.42
C PHE A 226 38.45 -6.34 -1.02
N PRO A 227 39.38 -5.38 -0.98
CA PRO A 227 40.77 -5.63 -0.63
C PRO A 227 40.96 -5.95 0.87
N ASN A 228 39.97 -5.65 1.71
CA ASN A 228 40.01 -5.83 3.16
C ASN A 228 38.95 -6.83 3.62
N SER A 229 39.23 -7.62 4.66
CA SER A 229 38.33 -8.61 5.25
C SER A 229 37.51 -8.09 6.44
N GLY A 230 37.49 -6.76 6.65
CA GLY A 230 36.76 -6.14 7.77
C GLY A 230 35.32 -5.76 7.38
N SER A 231 34.54 -5.35 8.39
CA SER A 231 33.16 -4.88 8.21
C SER A 231 33.06 -3.51 7.52
N THR A 232 34.12 -2.71 7.51
CA THR A 232 34.15 -1.41 6.85
C THR A 232 34.79 -1.51 5.47
N SER A 233 34.03 -1.18 4.42
CA SER A 233 34.50 -1.16 3.04
C SER A 233 35.42 0.03 2.78
N ALA A 234 36.49 -0.17 2.04
CA ALA A 234 37.37 0.89 1.56
C ALA A 234 38.21 0.37 0.39
N GLY A 235 38.31 1.15 -0.67
CA GLY A 235 39.09 0.81 -1.88
C GLY A 235 38.51 -0.39 -2.62
N VAL A 236 37.19 -0.44 -2.75
CA VAL A 236 36.49 -1.49 -3.52
C VAL A 236 36.80 -1.33 -5.00
N GLU A 237 37.13 -2.42 -5.66
CA GLU A 237 37.31 -2.49 -7.11
C GLU A 237 36.05 -3.08 -7.74
N LEU A 238 35.43 -2.36 -8.69
CA LEU A 238 34.28 -2.79 -9.46
C LEU A 238 34.71 -2.92 -10.92
N ASN A 239 34.59 -4.11 -11.51
CA ASN A 239 34.93 -4.36 -12.91
C ASN A 239 33.70 -4.86 -13.70
N VAL A 240 33.44 -4.24 -14.87
CA VAL A 240 32.52 -4.79 -15.88
C VAL A 240 33.22 -4.72 -17.23
N SER A 241 33.65 -5.85 -17.76
CA SER A 241 34.52 -5.92 -18.93
C SER A 241 33.88 -5.32 -20.20
N THR A 242 34.71 -4.74 -21.07
CA THR A 242 34.30 -4.26 -22.41
C THR A 242 33.69 -5.36 -23.28
N GLY A 243 34.10 -6.62 -23.09
CA GLY A 243 33.50 -7.79 -23.72
C GLY A 243 32.03 -7.97 -23.36
N TRP A 244 31.68 -7.69 -22.12
CA TRP A 244 30.32 -7.74 -21.61
C TRP A 244 29.42 -6.69 -22.28
N LEU A 245 29.89 -5.43 -22.32
CA LEU A 245 29.17 -4.34 -22.98
C LEU A 245 28.93 -4.62 -24.47
N SER A 246 29.91 -5.23 -25.16
CA SER A 246 29.76 -5.54 -26.56
C SER A 246 28.81 -6.72 -26.85
N SER A 247 28.66 -7.66 -25.92
CA SER A 247 27.79 -8.84 -26.10
C SER A 247 26.36 -8.60 -25.58
N SER A 248 26.19 -7.82 -24.53
CA SER A 248 24.94 -7.68 -23.79
C SER A 248 24.29 -6.30 -23.95
N GLY A 249 24.98 -5.37 -24.65
CA GLY A 249 24.45 -4.05 -24.95
C GLY A 249 24.84 -2.96 -23.97
N THR A 250 24.50 -1.71 -24.30
CA THR A 250 24.86 -0.50 -23.53
C THR A 250 23.67 0.41 -23.27
N LYS A 251 22.47 -0.16 -23.22
CA LYS A 251 21.22 0.55 -23.01
C LYS A 251 20.60 0.18 -21.68
N LEU A 252 19.63 0.96 -21.22
CA LEU A 252 18.91 0.77 -19.95
C LEU A 252 18.16 -0.57 -19.87
N ASP A 253 17.64 -1.06 -20.99
CA ASP A 253 16.91 -2.31 -21.10
C ASP A 253 17.81 -3.49 -21.53
N THR A 254 19.03 -3.57 -20.97
CA THR A 254 20.01 -4.62 -21.32
C THR A 254 20.62 -5.26 -20.09
N TYR A 255 21.12 -6.48 -20.27
CA TYR A 255 21.80 -7.21 -19.21
C TYR A 255 23.04 -6.48 -18.68
N SER A 256 23.72 -5.66 -19.50
CA SER A 256 24.86 -4.86 -19.01
C SER A 256 24.43 -3.82 -17.99
N PHE A 257 23.30 -3.15 -18.15
CA PHE A 257 22.81 -2.20 -17.14
C PHE A 257 22.45 -2.91 -15.84
N GLN A 258 21.69 -4.00 -15.94
CA GLN A 258 21.39 -4.86 -14.79
C GLN A 258 22.67 -5.32 -14.07
N THR A 259 23.73 -5.68 -14.83
CA THR A 259 25.02 -6.05 -14.26
C THR A 259 25.67 -4.91 -13.47
N TYR A 260 25.61 -3.67 -13.98
CA TYR A 260 26.15 -2.53 -13.22
C TYR A 260 25.36 -2.31 -11.92
N ILE A 261 24.03 -2.44 -11.92
CA ILE A 261 23.23 -2.38 -10.68
C ILE A 261 23.70 -3.49 -9.70
N HIS A 262 23.85 -4.72 -10.18
CA HIS A 262 24.32 -5.87 -9.41
C HIS A 262 25.71 -5.63 -8.78
N GLU A 263 26.69 -5.20 -9.56
CA GLU A 263 28.06 -4.99 -9.05
C GLU A 263 28.15 -3.80 -8.08
N PHE A 264 27.35 -2.74 -8.29
CA PHE A 264 27.21 -1.68 -7.29
C PHE A 264 26.54 -2.19 -6.01
N GLY A 265 25.55 -3.09 -6.10
CA GLY A 265 24.98 -3.78 -4.93
C GLY A 265 26.04 -4.51 -4.13
N HIS A 266 26.92 -5.26 -4.80
CA HIS A 266 28.07 -5.87 -4.13
C HIS A 266 28.99 -4.81 -3.51
N ALA A 267 29.31 -3.75 -4.22
CA ALA A 267 30.17 -2.69 -3.70
C ALA A 267 29.58 -2.04 -2.43
N LEU A 268 28.25 -1.95 -2.34
CA LEU A 268 27.53 -1.47 -1.15
C LEU A 268 27.47 -2.50 -0.01
N GLY A 269 27.87 -3.74 -0.25
CA GLY A 269 27.94 -4.78 0.77
C GLY A 269 26.96 -5.93 0.62
N LEU A 270 26.09 -5.90 -0.39
CA LEU A 270 25.13 -6.97 -0.62
C LEU A 270 25.82 -8.24 -1.16
N ASN A 271 25.36 -9.38 -0.71
CA ASN A 271 25.77 -10.69 -1.19
C ASN A 271 24.83 -11.19 -2.28
N HIS A 272 25.11 -12.33 -2.90
CA HIS A 272 24.14 -13.02 -3.74
C HIS A 272 22.96 -13.54 -2.89
N GLN A 273 21.84 -13.79 -3.53
CA GLN A 273 20.61 -14.34 -2.89
C GLN A 273 20.74 -15.86 -2.56
N GLY A 274 21.90 -16.45 -2.74
CA GLY A 274 22.22 -17.83 -2.42
C GLY A 274 23.73 -18.08 -2.32
N ALA A 275 24.13 -19.23 -1.79
CA ALA A 275 25.53 -19.59 -1.59
C ALA A 275 26.27 -19.95 -2.89
N TYR A 276 25.72 -19.61 -4.05
CA TYR A 276 26.29 -19.91 -5.35
C TYR A 276 27.39 -18.91 -5.74
N ASN A 277 28.56 -19.47 -6.07
CA ASN A 277 29.66 -18.77 -6.72
C ASN A 277 30.14 -19.62 -7.88
N TYR A 278 30.54 -18.99 -9.01
CA TYR A 278 31.03 -19.72 -10.17
C TYR A 278 32.26 -20.57 -9.82
N THR A 279 32.09 -21.89 -9.80
CA THR A 279 33.14 -22.86 -9.49
C THR A 279 33.61 -23.67 -10.70
N GLY A 280 33.24 -23.25 -11.92
CA GLY A 280 33.54 -23.94 -13.18
C GLY A 280 32.49 -24.94 -13.66
N SER A 281 31.41 -25.11 -12.91
CA SER A 281 30.19 -25.81 -13.34
C SER A 281 29.07 -24.80 -13.61
N PRO A 282 28.15 -25.05 -14.55
CA PRO A 282 26.98 -24.19 -14.75
C PRO A 282 26.15 -24.13 -13.47
N ILE A 283 25.86 -22.93 -13.00
CA ILE A 283 24.92 -22.68 -11.90
C ILE A 283 23.51 -22.80 -12.48
N THR A 284 22.63 -23.52 -11.80
CA THR A 284 21.24 -23.76 -12.22
C THR A 284 20.30 -23.59 -11.05
N TYR A 285 19.10 -23.04 -11.30
CA TYR A 285 18.09 -22.85 -10.27
C TYR A 285 17.79 -24.14 -9.49
N GLU A 286 17.61 -25.27 -10.20
CA GLU A 286 17.24 -26.56 -9.59
C GLU A 286 18.27 -27.12 -8.60
N ASN A 287 19.56 -26.77 -8.75
CA ASN A 287 20.63 -27.35 -7.95
C ASN A 287 21.30 -26.35 -6.99
N ASP A 288 21.18 -25.07 -7.27
CA ASP A 288 22.02 -24.05 -6.62
C ASP A 288 21.21 -22.94 -5.91
N ALA A 289 19.88 -22.83 -6.16
CA ALA A 289 19.04 -21.86 -5.45
C ALA A 289 18.82 -22.31 -3.99
N ASP A 290 19.12 -21.42 -3.05
CA ASP A 290 18.86 -21.63 -1.63
C ASP A 290 17.37 -21.44 -1.29
N PHE A 291 16.67 -20.57 -2.02
CA PHE A 291 15.25 -20.24 -1.81
C PHE A 291 14.42 -20.57 -3.04
N THR A 292 13.16 -21.00 -2.85
CA THR A 292 12.28 -21.32 -3.98
C THR A 292 11.82 -20.09 -4.76
N ASN A 293 11.88 -18.91 -4.17
CA ASN A 293 11.59 -17.63 -4.82
C ASN A 293 12.84 -16.83 -5.23
N ASP A 294 14.03 -17.44 -5.23
CA ASP A 294 15.27 -16.82 -5.69
C ASP A 294 15.20 -16.46 -7.18
N SER A 295 15.03 -15.19 -7.49
CA SER A 295 14.93 -14.69 -8.87
C SER A 295 15.16 -13.18 -8.97
N TRP A 296 15.40 -12.72 -10.19
CA TRP A 296 15.48 -11.29 -10.52
C TRP A 296 14.20 -10.50 -10.18
N GLN A 297 13.08 -11.16 -9.91
CA GLN A 297 11.88 -10.45 -9.47
C GLN A 297 12.05 -9.86 -8.07
N LEU A 298 12.74 -10.57 -7.18
CA LEU A 298 12.91 -10.16 -5.78
C LEU A 298 14.24 -9.49 -5.50
N SER A 299 15.28 -9.81 -6.27
CA SER A 299 16.62 -9.25 -6.07
C SER A 299 17.42 -9.22 -7.37
N VAL A 300 18.05 -8.08 -7.66
CA VAL A 300 19.04 -7.96 -8.73
C VAL A 300 20.31 -8.79 -8.44
N MET A 301 20.51 -9.16 -7.16
CA MET A 301 21.64 -9.98 -6.71
C MET A 301 21.45 -11.48 -6.97
N SER A 302 20.27 -11.91 -7.46
CA SER A 302 20.03 -13.28 -7.92
C SER A 302 20.76 -13.58 -9.23
N TYR A 303 21.19 -14.84 -9.41
CA TYR A 303 21.69 -15.34 -10.69
C TYR A 303 20.61 -15.90 -11.60
N PHE A 304 19.37 -16.06 -11.08
CA PHE A 304 18.28 -16.70 -11.80
C PHE A 304 17.29 -15.66 -12.31
N SER A 305 17.07 -15.67 -13.62
CA SER A 305 15.99 -14.87 -14.21
C SER A 305 14.61 -15.40 -13.77
N GLN A 306 13.58 -14.57 -13.94
CA GLN A 306 12.19 -14.96 -13.67
C GLN A 306 11.74 -16.19 -14.47
N SER A 307 12.37 -16.47 -15.61
CA SER A 307 12.05 -17.63 -16.44
C SER A 307 12.84 -18.90 -16.08
N GLU A 308 13.97 -18.76 -15.41
CA GLU A 308 14.77 -19.89 -14.89
C GLU A 308 14.20 -20.38 -13.57
N ASN A 309 13.63 -19.49 -12.77
CA ASN A 309 12.91 -19.85 -11.56
C ASN A 309 11.50 -20.33 -11.91
N THR A 310 11.29 -21.65 -11.84
CA THR A 310 10.01 -22.28 -12.17
C THR A 310 8.95 -22.15 -11.08
N ALA A 311 9.29 -21.66 -9.89
CA ALA A 311 8.36 -21.40 -8.81
C ALA A 311 7.79 -19.97 -8.87
N THR A 312 8.51 -19.04 -9.51
CA THR A 312 8.07 -17.65 -9.69
C THR A 312 7.15 -17.53 -10.92
N ASN A 313 5.97 -16.94 -10.72
CA ASN A 313 5.07 -16.62 -11.82
C ASN A 313 5.32 -15.19 -12.30
N ALA A 314 6.35 -15.00 -13.09
CA ALA A 314 6.71 -13.70 -13.65
C ALA A 314 7.24 -13.80 -15.08
N SER A 315 7.04 -12.74 -15.85
CA SER A 315 7.60 -12.61 -17.20
C SER A 315 9.09 -12.33 -17.13
N PHE A 316 9.85 -12.91 -18.07
CA PHE A 316 11.26 -12.52 -18.24
C PHE A 316 11.36 -11.02 -18.57
N ALA A 317 12.15 -10.30 -17.78
CA ALA A 317 12.42 -8.88 -17.96
C ALA A 317 13.84 -8.55 -17.44
N TYR A 318 14.50 -7.58 -18.04
CA TYR A 318 15.71 -7.03 -17.44
C TYR A 318 15.35 -6.10 -16.29
N VAL A 319 16.04 -6.26 -15.20
CA VAL A 319 15.85 -5.45 -13.99
C VAL A 319 16.52 -4.09 -14.18
N THR A 320 15.77 -3.03 -13.93
CA THR A 320 16.25 -1.65 -14.15
C THR A 320 16.25 -0.80 -12.88
N THR A 321 15.83 -1.38 -11.76
CA THR A 321 15.90 -0.79 -10.41
C THR A 321 16.44 -1.82 -9.42
N ALA A 322 16.85 -1.42 -8.22
CA ALA A 322 16.92 -2.33 -7.09
C ALA A 322 15.56 -2.98 -6.89
N GLN A 323 15.52 -4.25 -6.48
CA GLN A 323 14.29 -4.99 -6.25
C GLN A 323 13.95 -5.03 -4.76
N MET A 324 12.80 -5.58 -4.39
CA MET A 324 12.26 -5.47 -3.03
C MET A 324 13.25 -5.88 -1.93
N ALA A 325 13.91 -7.03 -2.08
CA ALA A 325 14.89 -7.49 -1.09
C ALA A 325 16.17 -6.65 -1.08
N ASP A 326 16.58 -6.15 -2.26
CA ASP A 326 17.74 -5.27 -2.37
C ASP A 326 17.49 -3.92 -1.69
N ILE A 327 16.30 -3.35 -1.89
CA ILE A 327 15.89 -2.08 -1.30
C ILE A 327 15.90 -2.19 0.23
N MET A 328 15.23 -3.20 0.77
CA MET A 328 15.21 -3.44 2.21
C MET A 328 16.64 -3.65 2.75
N ALA A 329 17.43 -4.48 2.08
CA ALA A 329 18.80 -4.77 2.53
C ALA A 329 19.70 -3.54 2.52
N VAL A 330 19.64 -2.68 1.49
CA VAL A 330 20.48 -1.49 1.44
C VAL A 330 20.01 -0.41 2.42
N GLN A 331 18.69 -0.34 2.68
CA GLN A 331 18.13 0.57 3.68
C GLN A 331 18.53 0.18 5.11
N ASP A 332 18.59 -1.12 5.41
CA ASP A 332 19.12 -1.61 6.69
C ASP A 332 20.59 -1.24 6.89
N LEU A 333 21.39 -1.20 5.82
CA LEU A 333 22.81 -0.85 5.88
C LEU A 333 23.09 0.65 5.97
N TYR A 334 22.27 1.48 5.30
CA TYR A 334 22.59 2.91 5.10
C TYR A 334 21.46 3.86 5.48
N GLY A 335 20.28 3.35 5.86
CA GLY A 335 19.06 4.14 6.02
C GLY A 335 18.30 4.30 4.70
N ALA A 336 17.00 4.54 4.81
CA ALA A 336 16.14 4.79 3.66
C ALA A 336 16.40 6.18 3.07
N ALA A 337 16.31 6.30 1.75
CA ALA A 337 16.27 7.60 1.10
C ALA A 337 15.05 8.39 1.61
N GLY A 338 15.27 9.63 2.03
CA GLY A 338 14.25 10.44 2.69
C GLY A 338 14.17 11.84 2.10
N ALA A 339 13.99 12.82 2.98
CA ALA A 339 13.79 14.21 2.60
C ALA A 339 14.90 14.74 1.66
N GLY A 340 14.52 15.18 0.48
CA GLY A 340 15.42 15.67 -0.57
C GLY A 340 15.82 14.62 -1.61
N SER A 341 15.40 13.39 -1.49
CA SER A 341 15.53 12.39 -2.56
C SER A 341 14.63 12.75 -3.76
N VAL A 342 14.85 12.09 -4.89
CA VAL A 342 14.04 12.35 -6.11
C VAL A 342 12.60 11.88 -5.98
N THR A 343 12.31 11.04 -5.00
CA THR A 343 10.98 10.52 -4.67
C THR A 343 10.40 11.15 -3.39
N ASP A 344 10.99 12.25 -2.87
CA ASP A 344 10.44 13.02 -1.76
C ASP A 344 9.51 14.12 -2.31
N GLY A 345 8.22 13.97 -2.14
CA GLY A 345 7.20 14.90 -2.60
C GLY A 345 6.29 14.29 -3.67
N THR A 346 5.59 15.11 -4.44
CA THR A 346 4.64 14.61 -5.44
C THR A 346 5.35 14.02 -6.64
N THR A 347 5.33 12.70 -6.75
CA THR A 347 6.00 11.94 -7.80
C THR A 347 4.99 11.30 -8.75
N THR A 348 5.33 11.25 -10.03
CA THR A 348 4.57 10.53 -11.04
C THR A 348 5.44 9.45 -11.67
N TYR A 349 4.96 8.23 -11.65
CA TYR A 349 5.53 7.06 -12.29
C TYR A 349 4.68 6.68 -13.51
N GLY A 350 5.30 6.37 -14.64
CA GLY A 350 4.59 6.08 -15.89
C GLY A 350 4.47 7.28 -16.81
N ARG A 351 3.29 7.53 -17.38
CA ARG A 351 3.05 8.66 -18.29
C ARG A 351 3.25 9.98 -17.55
N GLY A 352 4.11 10.83 -18.13
CA GLY A 352 4.39 12.13 -17.53
C GLY A 352 5.31 12.08 -16.31
N SER A 353 6.10 11.01 -16.17
CA SER A 353 7.08 10.85 -15.10
C SER A 353 7.94 12.12 -14.90
N ASN A 354 8.17 12.47 -13.65
CA ASN A 354 8.84 13.70 -13.23
C ASN A 354 10.06 13.48 -12.32
N LEU A 355 10.61 12.26 -12.34
CA LEU A 355 11.76 11.88 -11.50
C LEU A 355 13.04 12.64 -11.86
N GLY A 356 13.19 13.06 -13.12
CA GLY A 356 14.36 13.79 -13.60
C GLY A 356 15.60 12.92 -13.77
N ASN A 357 15.46 11.60 -13.79
CA ASN A 357 16.52 10.61 -13.93
C ASN A 357 16.25 9.62 -15.09
N TYR A 358 16.99 8.53 -15.15
CA TYR A 358 16.89 7.53 -16.24
C TYR A 358 15.53 6.82 -16.31
N LEU A 359 14.77 6.73 -15.23
CA LEU A 359 13.44 6.10 -15.22
C LEU A 359 12.44 6.87 -16.09
N ASP A 360 12.58 8.20 -16.21
CA ASP A 360 11.74 8.99 -17.12
C ASP A 360 11.85 8.48 -18.57
N GLU A 361 13.04 8.04 -19.00
CA GLU A 361 13.23 7.46 -20.33
C GLU A 361 12.60 6.07 -20.46
N ILE A 362 12.64 5.27 -19.40
CA ILE A 362 12.02 3.94 -19.37
C ILE A 362 10.50 4.09 -19.47
N PHE A 363 9.90 4.96 -18.66
CA PHE A 363 8.46 5.19 -18.68
C PHE A 363 7.98 5.80 -19.99
N ALA A 364 8.70 6.78 -20.54
CA ALA A 364 8.38 7.35 -21.85
C ALA A 364 8.47 6.33 -22.99
N ALA A 365 9.39 5.38 -22.91
CA ALA A 365 9.48 4.28 -23.88
C ALA A 365 8.31 3.29 -23.71
N GLY A 366 7.88 2.99 -22.50
CA GLY A 366 6.68 2.21 -22.19
C GLY A 366 5.43 2.85 -22.77
N GLU A 367 5.21 4.15 -22.52
CA GLU A 367 4.07 4.91 -23.05
C GLU A 367 4.01 4.89 -24.58
N THR A 368 5.14 5.10 -25.25
CA THR A 368 5.17 5.24 -26.71
C THR A 368 5.34 3.92 -27.46
N GLY A 369 5.78 2.86 -26.79
CA GLY A 369 6.20 1.61 -27.41
C GLY A 369 7.43 1.77 -28.33
N GLN A 370 8.19 2.88 -28.20
CA GLN A 370 9.27 3.22 -29.12
C GLN A 370 10.65 3.06 -28.46
N SER A 371 11.54 2.40 -29.15
CA SER A 371 12.95 2.41 -28.80
C SER A 371 13.58 3.78 -29.09
N ASN A 372 14.60 4.15 -28.30
CA ASN A 372 15.35 5.39 -28.45
C ASN A 372 16.88 5.13 -28.37
N ALA A 373 17.68 6.17 -28.17
CA ALA A 373 19.14 6.03 -28.06
C ALA A 373 19.53 5.13 -26.87
N ASN A 374 18.77 5.22 -25.77
CA ASN A 374 19.06 4.57 -24.50
C ASN A 374 18.14 3.36 -24.20
N ILE A 375 17.09 3.13 -24.99
CA ILE A 375 16.15 2.01 -24.86
C ILE A 375 16.12 1.20 -26.16
N GLY A 376 16.27 -0.12 -26.05
CA GLY A 376 16.28 -1.07 -27.17
C GLY A 376 14.91 -1.62 -27.54
N GLY A 377 13.99 -1.63 -26.60
CA GLY A 377 12.65 -2.22 -26.69
C GLY A 377 12.56 -3.62 -26.11
N ASN A 378 13.48 -3.96 -25.21
CA ASN A 378 13.35 -5.16 -24.39
C ASN A 378 12.40 -4.89 -23.22
N ARG A 379 11.80 -5.95 -22.69
CA ARG A 379 10.97 -5.90 -21.49
C ARG A 379 11.85 -5.57 -20.28
N VAL A 380 11.34 -4.70 -19.42
CA VAL A 380 11.99 -4.29 -18.17
C VAL A 380 11.10 -4.59 -16.96
N ALA A 381 11.72 -4.83 -15.81
CA ALA A 381 11.08 -4.89 -14.53
C ALA A 381 11.54 -3.70 -13.66
N VAL A 382 10.59 -3.07 -12.99
CA VAL A 382 10.79 -1.91 -12.14
C VAL A 382 10.17 -2.18 -10.77
N THR A 383 10.89 -1.92 -9.70
CA THR A 383 10.32 -1.81 -8.35
C THR A 383 10.37 -0.34 -7.95
N LEU A 384 9.21 0.20 -7.58
CA LEU A 384 9.06 1.58 -7.15
C LEU A 384 9.35 1.66 -5.65
N TYR A 385 10.16 2.64 -5.28
CA TYR A 385 10.31 3.12 -3.91
C TYR A 385 9.96 4.60 -3.90
N ASP A 386 9.08 4.98 -2.97
CA ASP A 386 8.71 6.37 -2.74
C ASP A 386 9.01 6.76 -1.30
N ALA A 387 9.65 7.92 -1.13
CA ALA A 387 10.07 8.42 0.18
C ALA A 387 8.97 9.22 0.89
N GLY A 388 7.89 9.53 0.19
CA GLY A 388 6.71 10.20 0.71
C GLY A 388 6.22 11.35 -0.15
N GLY A 389 4.95 11.64 -0.02
CA GLY A 389 4.28 12.67 -0.81
C GLY A 389 2.82 12.32 -1.05
N ILE A 390 2.34 12.70 -2.21
CA ILE A 390 1.09 12.21 -2.81
C ILE A 390 1.45 11.83 -4.24
N ASP A 391 1.47 10.54 -4.51
CA ASP A 391 2.17 9.98 -5.64
C ASP A 391 1.23 9.26 -6.60
N THR A 392 1.61 9.17 -7.86
CA THR A 392 0.74 8.67 -8.91
C THR A 392 1.45 7.63 -9.77
N ILE A 393 0.80 6.49 -9.99
CA ILE A 393 1.12 5.59 -11.10
C ILE A 393 0.17 5.90 -12.26
N ASP A 394 0.69 6.41 -13.37
CA ASP A 394 -0.09 6.74 -14.56
C ASP A 394 0.19 5.74 -15.70
N LEU A 395 -0.74 4.82 -15.90
CA LEU A 395 -0.77 3.81 -16.97
C LEU A 395 -1.90 4.10 -17.98
N GLY A 396 -2.49 5.29 -17.97
CA GLY A 396 -3.61 5.69 -18.82
C GLY A 396 -3.35 5.65 -20.32
N TYR A 397 -2.17 5.19 -20.74
CA TYR A 397 -1.80 4.93 -22.13
C TYR A 397 -2.08 3.48 -22.58
N LEU A 398 -2.40 2.57 -21.67
CA LEU A 398 -2.63 1.16 -22.03
C LEU A 398 -3.84 1.01 -22.94
N ALA A 399 -3.70 0.18 -23.96
CA ALA A 399 -4.72 -0.05 -24.97
C ALA A 399 -5.77 -1.08 -24.49
N SER A 400 -6.92 -1.14 -25.17
CA SER A 400 -8.05 -2.00 -24.78
C SER A 400 -7.78 -3.52 -24.75
N ASN A 401 -6.63 -3.97 -25.26
CA ASN A 401 -6.18 -5.35 -25.17
C ASN A 401 -5.05 -5.58 -24.15
N GLU A 402 -4.75 -4.57 -23.35
CA GLU A 402 -3.68 -4.54 -22.36
C GLU A 402 -4.26 -4.29 -20.97
N ALA A 403 -4.87 -5.32 -20.39
CA ALA A 403 -5.39 -5.26 -19.04
C ALA A 403 -4.26 -5.06 -18.01
N ALA A 404 -4.49 -4.21 -17.04
CA ALA A 404 -3.63 -4.05 -15.88
C ALA A 404 -4.17 -4.85 -14.68
N ASN A 405 -3.28 -5.45 -13.91
CA ASN A 405 -3.63 -6.00 -12.61
C ASN A 405 -2.68 -5.36 -11.60
N ILE A 406 -3.18 -4.34 -10.92
CA ILE A 406 -2.37 -3.47 -10.05
C ILE A 406 -2.76 -3.68 -8.59
N ASP A 407 -1.76 -3.90 -7.76
CA ASP A 407 -1.87 -3.93 -6.31
C ASP A 407 -0.99 -2.79 -5.75
N LEU A 408 -1.62 -1.80 -5.10
CA LEU A 408 -0.94 -0.62 -4.55
C LEU A 408 -0.30 -0.87 -3.18
N ASN A 409 -0.41 -2.07 -2.64
CA ASN A 409 0.20 -2.40 -1.36
C ASN A 409 1.73 -2.55 -1.49
N GLY A 410 2.45 -1.98 -0.53
CA GLY A 410 3.89 -2.20 -0.43
C GLY A 410 4.22 -3.70 -0.27
N GLY A 411 5.22 -4.18 -1.01
CA GLY A 411 5.58 -5.60 -1.09
C GLY A 411 4.87 -6.37 -2.21
N ALA A 412 3.94 -5.74 -2.92
CA ALA A 412 3.18 -6.37 -4.00
C ALA A 412 3.86 -6.28 -5.37
N PHE A 413 3.52 -7.23 -6.24
CA PHE A 413 3.86 -7.22 -7.65
C PHE A 413 2.62 -7.12 -8.52
N SER A 414 2.70 -6.29 -9.52
CA SER A 414 1.63 -5.96 -10.46
C SER A 414 1.96 -6.40 -11.89
N ASN A 415 0.91 -6.59 -12.69
CA ASN A 415 1.01 -6.95 -14.10
C ASN A 415 0.60 -5.77 -14.97
N ILE A 416 1.38 -5.47 -15.99
CA ILE A 416 1.07 -4.45 -16.98
C ILE A 416 0.86 -5.11 -18.34
N GLY A 417 -0.38 -5.12 -18.83
CA GLY A 417 -0.75 -5.82 -20.05
C GLY A 417 -0.46 -7.33 -19.96
N ASN A 418 0.39 -7.83 -20.84
CA ASN A 418 0.80 -9.24 -20.83
C ASN A 418 2.06 -9.52 -20.00
N ASP A 419 2.60 -8.51 -19.34
CA ASP A 419 3.85 -8.61 -18.58
C ASP A 419 3.54 -8.86 -17.11
N ILE A 420 3.74 -10.11 -16.68
CA ILE A 420 3.40 -10.59 -15.34
C ILE A 420 4.51 -10.22 -14.36
N GLY A 421 4.14 -9.57 -13.24
CA GLY A 421 5.02 -9.29 -12.11
C GLY A 421 6.21 -8.38 -12.46
N THR A 422 6.04 -7.46 -13.41
CA THR A 422 7.11 -6.55 -13.86
C THR A 422 7.10 -5.19 -13.20
N LEU A 423 6.05 -4.86 -12.45
CA LEU A 423 5.97 -3.68 -11.61
C LEU A 423 5.87 -4.13 -10.15
N GLY A 424 6.82 -3.75 -9.33
CA GLY A 424 6.81 -3.95 -7.88
C GLY A 424 6.61 -2.63 -7.14
N ILE A 425 6.02 -2.68 -5.95
CA ILE A 425 6.00 -1.56 -5.00
C ILE A 425 6.78 -2.00 -3.77
N ALA A 426 7.84 -1.29 -3.42
CA ALA A 426 8.70 -1.65 -2.31
C ALA A 426 7.95 -1.66 -0.97
N VAL A 427 8.36 -2.52 -0.05
CA VAL A 427 7.80 -2.54 1.31
C VAL A 427 7.96 -1.16 1.96
N GLY A 428 6.90 -0.66 2.57
CA GLY A 428 6.88 0.67 3.20
C GLY A 428 6.58 1.85 2.24
N THR A 429 6.56 1.62 0.94
CA THR A 429 6.12 2.62 -0.05
C THR A 429 4.59 2.73 -0.05
N VAL A 430 4.10 3.95 -0.08
CA VAL A 430 2.66 4.28 -0.22
C VAL A 430 2.47 5.04 -1.53
N ILE A 431 1.54 4.59 -2.36
CA ILE A 431 1.10 5.28 -3.58
C ILE A 431 -0.38 5.56 -3.44
N GLU A 432 -0.77 6.82 -3.60
CA GLU A 432 -2.16 7.25 -3.38
C GLU A 432 -2.99 7.24 -4.66
N ASN A 433 -2.38 7.53 -5.81
CA ASN A 433 -3.14 7.73 -7.03
C ASN A 433 -2.77 6.71 -8.11
N LEU A 434 -3.79 6.24 -8.81
CA LEU A 434 -3.62 5.35 -9.96
C LEU A 434 -4.52 5.78 -11.11
N GLU A 435 -3.97 5.82 -12.31
CA GLU A 435 -4.73 5.91 -13.56
C GLU A 435 -4.36 4.70 -14.43
N THR A 436 -5.34 3.86 -14.80
CA THR A 436 -5.17 2.78 -15.77
C THR A 436 -5.78 3.14 -17.14
N GLY A 437 -5.68 2.25 -18.10
CA GLY A 437 -5.97 2.58 -19.49
C GLY A 437 -7.35 2.16 -19.98
N ALA A 438 -7.35 1.33 -21.02
CA ALA A 438 -8.58 0.92 -21.69
C ALA A 438 -8.76 -0.61 -21.70
N GLY A 439 -8.10 -1.32 -20.85
CA GLY A 439 -8.21 -2.77 -20.64
C GLY A 439 -9.34 -3.12 -19.67
N ASN A 440 -9.57 -4.39 -19.45
CA ASN A 440 -10.38 -4.82 -18.30
C ASN A 440 -9.44 -4.98 -17.11
N ASP A 441 -9.39 -3.97 -16.28
CA ASP A 441 -8.37 -3.83 -15.25
C ASP A 441 -8.84 -4.44 -13.92
N THR A 442 -7.90 -4.88 -13.11
CA THR A 442 -8.15 -5.34 -11.73
C THR A 442 -7.23 -4.54 -10.82
N ILE A 443 -7.80 -3.82 -9.89
CA ILE A 443 -7.07 -2.88 -9.05
C ILE A 443 -7.37 -3.18 -7.58
N THR A 444 -6.32 -3.25 -6.78
CA THR A 444 -6.40 -3.29 -5.32
C THR A 444 -5.69 -2.06 -4.78
N GLY A 445 -6.43 -1.25 -4.02
CA GLY A 445 -5.91 -0.10 -3.29
C GLY A 445 -5.11 -0.50 -2.06
N ASN A 446 -4.75 0.50 -1.27
CA ASN A 446 -4.03 0.29 -0.02
C ASN A 446 -4.78 0.98 1.16
N ALA A 447 -4.12 1.20 2.29
CA ALA A 447 -4.77 1.83 3.45
C ALA A 447 -4.75 3.37 3.43
N ALA A 448 -4.19 3.99 2.40
CA ALA A 448 -4.21 5.45 2.23
C ALA A 448 -5.51 5.89 1.54
N ALA A 449 -5.81 7.17 1.58
CA ALA A 449 -6.88 7.74 0.78
C ALA A 449 -6.50 7.72 -0.71
N ASN A 450 -7.02 6.74 -1.45
CA ASN A 450 -6.67 6.52 -2.84
C ASN A 450 -7.53 7.36 -3.81
N SER A 451 -6.94 7.75 -4.93
CA SER A 451 -7.63 8.33 -6.08
C SER A 451 -7.38 7.45 -7.30
N ILE A 452 -8.39 6.66 -7.68
CA ILE A 452 -8.25 5.62 -8.71
C ILE A 452 -9.16 5.95 -9.90
N THR A 453 -8.59 5.94 -11.11
CA THR A 453 -9.34 6.02 -12.38
C THR A 453 -9.02 4.77 -13.20
N SER A 454 -10.00 3.88 -13.38
CA SER A 454 -9.79 2.63 -14.13
C SER A 454 -9.96 2.78 -15.64
N GLY A 455 -10.82 3.69 -16.10
CA GLY A 455 -10.81 4.15 -17.49
C GLY A 455 -11.86 3.55 -18.41
N ASN A 456 -11.47 2.79 -19.41
CA ASN A 456 -12.44 2.08 -20.26
C ASN A 456 -12.21 0.58 -20.11
N GLY A 457 -13.28 -0.16 -20.03
CA GLY A 457 -13.19 -1.62 -19.89
C GLY A 457 -14.27 -2.11 -18.96
N ALA A 458 -14.23 -3.37 -18.61
CA ALA A 458 -15.03 -3.89 -17.52
C ALA A 458 -14.06 -4.12 -16.35
N ASP A 459 -13.99 -3.13 -15.48
CA ASP A 459 -12.97 -3.02 -14.47
C ASP A 459 -13.45 -3.54 -13.10
N THR A 460 -12.52 -4.00 -12.30
CA THR A 460 -12.80 -4.38 -10.90
C THR A 460 -11.83 -3.64 -10.00
N VAL A 461 -12.36 -2.80 -9.13
CA VAL A 461 -11.59 -1.99 -8.19
C VAL A 461 -12.03 -2.32 -6.76
N ASP A 462 -11.07 -2.68 -5.92
CA ASP A 462 -11.21 -2.75 -4.48
C ASP A 462 -10.32 -1.66 -3.88
N ALA A 463 -10.91 -0.56 -3.41
CA ALA A 463 -10.15 0.58 -2.87
C ALA A 463 -9.59 0.32 -1.47
N ALA A 464 -10.11 -0.70 -0.78
CA ALA A 464 -9.67 -1.26 0.50
C ALA A 464 -10.02 -0.39 1.72
N ALA A 465 -9.12 0.42 2.20
CA ALA A 465 -9.36 1.25 3.39
C ALA A 465 -8.81 2.65 3.14
N GLY A 466 -9.51 3.64 3.62
CA GLY A 466 -9.16 5.04 3.36
C GLY A 466 -10.43 5.85 3.18
N ASN A 467 -10.29 7.09 2.71
CA ASN A 467 -11.42 7.84 2.18
C ASN A 467 -11.17 7.99 0.68
N ASP A 468 -11.67 7.06 -0.09
CA ASP A 468 -11.24 6.84 -1.45
C ASP A 468 -12.11 7.56 -2.47
N SER A 469 -11.56 7.81 -3.65
CA SER A 469 -12.31 8.31 -4.79
C SER A 469 -12.02 7.44 -6.00
N VAL A 470 -13.02 6.76 -6.52
CA VAL A 470 -12.90 5.78 -7.60
C VAL A 470 -13.80 6.16 -8.76
N TRP A 471 -13.23 6.19 -9.96
CA TRP A 471 -13.95 6.40 -11.22
C TRP A 471 -13.78 5.15 -12.11
N GLY A 472 -14.86 4.41 -12.36
CA GLY A 472 -14.91 3.28 -13.29
C GLY A 472 -14.73 3.77 -14.73
N GLY A 473 -15.62 4.59 -15.20
CA GLY A 473 -15.51 5.25 -16.51
C GLY A 473 -16.44 4.69 -17.55
N ASN A 474 -15.92 4.07 -18.62
CA ASN A 474 -16.78 3.43 -19.61
C ASN A 474 -16.67 1.92 -19.48
N GLY A 475 -17.76 1.24 -19.30
CA GLY A 475 -17.78 -0.23 -19.24
C GLY A 475 -18.62 -0.74 -18.10
N GLN A 476 -18.68 -2.04 -17.95
CA GLN A 476 -19.40 -2.66 -16.83
C GLN A 476 -18.46 -2.86 -15.66
N ASP A 477 -18.45 -1.92 -14.73
CA ASP A 477 -17.47 -1.86 -13.68
C ASP A 477 -17.99 -2.44 -12.36
N THR A 478 -17.08 -2.91 -11.53
CA THR A 478 -17.35 -3.33 -10.16
C THR A 478 -16.43 -2.54 -9.24
N LEU A 479 -17.02 -1.67 -8.43
CA LEU A 479 -16.31 -0.76 -7.55
C LEU A 479 -16.64 -1.06 -6.09
N LEU A 480 -15.63 -1.33 -5.27
CA LEU A 480 -15.75 -1.51 -3.83
C LEU A 480 -14.98 -0.38 -3.13
N GLY A 481 -15.66 0.40 -2.29
CA GLY A 481 -15.05 1.44 -1.46
C GLY A 481 -14.28 0.82 -0.29
N GLY A 482 -14.96 -0.02 0.49
CA GLY A 482 -14.36 -0.74 1.58
C GLY A 482 -14.59 -0.11 2.95
N THR A 483 -13.56 0.37 3.62
CA THR A 483 -13.72 1.07 4.90
C THR A 483 -13.31 2.53 4.76
N GLY A 484 -14.20 3.44 5.07
CA GLY A 484 -13.94 4.88 4.94
C GLY A 484 -15.18 5.65 4.48
N ASN A 485 -15.00 6.92 4.16
CA ASN A 485 -16.05 7.69 3.51
C ASN A 485 -15.64 7.84 2.05
N ASP A 486 -16.22 7.00 1.20
CA ASP A 486 -15.76 6.83 -0.16
C ASP A 486 -16.62 7.58 -1.18
N ASN A 487 -16.06 7.90 -2.33
CA ASN A 487 -16.78 8.44 -3.48
C ASN A 487 -16.58 7.49 -4.65
N LEU A 488 -17.65 6.81 -5.06
CA LEU A 488 -17.62 5.87 -6.18
C LEU A 488 -18.45 6.41 -7.33
N TYR A 489 -17.89 6.38 -8.53
CA TYR A 489 -18.51 6.84 -9.76
C TYR A 489 -18.41 5.71 -10.80
N GLY A 490 -19.54 5.05 -11.13
CA GLY A 490 -19.61 3.98 -12.12
C GLY A 490 -19.29 4.53 -13.51
N GLY A 491 -20.17 5.31 -14.08
CA GLY A 491 -19.96 6.01 -15.35
C GLY A 491 -20.94 5.63 -16.44
N ASP A 492 -20.42 5.12 -17.57
CA ASP A 492 -21.27 4.63 -18.66
C ASP A 492 -21.40 3.11 -18.63
N ALA A 493 -22.59 2.57 -18.88
CA ALA A 493 -23.01 1.17 -18.89
C ALA A 493 -23.37 0.63 -17.48
N ASN A 494 -23.66 -0.67 -17.36
CA ASN A 494 -24.27 -1.25 -16.17
C ASN A 494 -23.22 -1.59 -15.11
N ASP A 495 -23.15 -0.83 -14.05
CA ASP A 495 -22.14 -0.89 -13.03
C ASP A 495 -22.63 -1.55 -11.73
N SER A 496 -21.69 -1.98 -10.90
CA SER A 496 -21.95 -2.50 -9.55
C SER A 496 -21.09 -1.76 -8.54
N LEU A 497 -21.72 -0.97 -7.67
CA LEU A 497 -21.07 -0.13 -6.68
C LEU A 497 -21.38 -0.62 -5.27
N TYR A 498 -20.38 -0.78 -4.44
CA TYR A 498 -20.47 -1.21 -3.04
C TYR A 498 -19.72 -0.19 -2.17
N GLY A 499 -20.44 0.62 -1.40
CA GLY A 499 -19.86 1.64 -0.52
C GLY A 499 -19.01 1.00 0.56
N GLY A 500 -19.61 0.18 1.39
CA GLY A 500 -18.91 -0.58 2.41
C GLY A 500 -19.25 -0.14 3.83
N THR A 501 -18.35 0.47 4.53
CA THR A 501 -18.58 0.96 5.90
C THR A 501 -18.30 2.45 6.04
N GLN A 502 -19.07 3.14 6.87
CA GLN A 502 -19.12 4.59 7.07
C GLN A 502 -19.95 5.27 5.97
N GLY A 503 -19.88 6.59 5.83
CA GLY A 503 -20.83 7.33 4.99
C GLY A 503 -20.32 7.61 3.60
N ASP A 504 -20.89 6.95 2.59
CA ASP A 504 -20.38 6.91 1.24
C ASP A 504 -21.22 7.77 0.27
N ARG A 505 -20.59 8.14 -0.82
CA ARG A 505 -21.22 8.76 -1.97
C ARG A 505 -21.08 7.85 -3.18
N LEU A 506 -22.20 7.41 -3.73
CA LEU A 506 -22.26 6.45 -4.83
C LEU A 506 -23.03 7.10 -6.00
N GLU A 507 -22.47 7.07 -7.21
CA GLU A 507 -23.09 7.61 -8.42
C GLU A 507 -22.96 6.56 -9.53
N GLY A 508 -24.11 5.91 -9.90
CA GLY A 508 -24.13 4.87 -10.93
C GLY A 508 -23.77 5.45 -12.29
N GLY A 509 -24.58 6.37 -12.78
CA GLY A 509 -24.30 7.08 -14.02
C GLY A 509 -25.29 6.81 -15.11
N ALA A 510 -24.90 6.16 -16.17
CA ALA A 510 -25.77 5.79 -17.27
C ALA A 510 -25.75 4.29 -17.53
N GLY A 511 -26.88 3.62 -17.43
CA GLY A 511 -26.99 2.16 -17.56
C GLY A 511 -27.88 1.61 -16.47
N ASP A 512 -28.19 0.33 -16.52
CA ASP A 512 -28.96 -0.31 -15.44
C ASP A 512 -27.98 -0.72 -14.34
N ASP A 513 -27.83 0.12 -13.31
CA ASP A 513 -26.82 -0.01 -12.28
C ASP A 513 -27.30 -0.77 -11.03
N THR A 514 -26.40 -1.33 -10.28
CA THR A 514 -26.66 -1.96 -8.98
C THR A 514 -25.79 -1.31 -7.91
N ILE A 515 -26.43 -0.74 -6.91
CA ILE A 515 -25.74 0.04 -5.87
C ILE A 515 -26.14 -0.49 -4.49
N GLU A 516 -25.15 -0.76 -3.67
CA GLU A 516 -25.30 -1.14 -2.26
C GLU A 516 -24.57 -0.08 -1.40
N GLY A 517 -25.31 0.62 -0.51
CA GLY A 517 -24.74 1.62 0.39
C GLY A 517 -23.82 0.99 1.40
N GLY A 518 -24.33 0.07 2.19
CA GLY A 518 -23.58 -0.65 3.21
C GLY A 518 -23.83 -0.11 4.61
N ASP A 519 -22.80 -0.17 5.46
CA ASP A 519 -22.89 0.34 6.82
C ASP A 519 -22.59 1.84 6.85
N GLY A 520 -23.58 2.69 7.06
CA GLY A 520 -23.24 4.10 7.17
C GLY A 520 -24.42 5.04 7.04
N ARG A 521 -24.11 6.22 6.58
CA ARG A 521 -25.08 7.19 6.15
C ARG A 521 -24.74 7.62 4.72
N ASP A 522 -25.39 6.97 3.78
CA ASP A 522 -24.95 7.00 2.42
C ASP A 522 -25.74 7.98 1.55
N THR A 523 -25.16 8.40 0.46
CA THR A 523 -25.84 9.17 -0.56
C THR A 523 -25.65 8.48 -1.91
N ALA A 524 -26.71 7.88 -2.42
CA ALA A 524 -26.74 7.24 -3.72
C ALA A 524 -27.46 8.12 -4.76
N ILE A 525 -26.87 8.24 -5.93
CA ILE A 525 -27.44 8.87 -7.13
C ILE A 525 -27.39 7.79 -8.21
N LEU A 526 -28.57 7.19 -8.52
CA LEU A 526 -28.59 6.00 -9.36
C LEU A 526 -28.25 6.36 -10.80
N GLY A 527 -29.00 7.24 -11.43
CA GLY A 527 -28.62 7.79 -12.73
C GLY A 527 -29.69 7.70 -13.82
N ASP A 528 -29.25 7.47 -15.06
CA ASP A 528 -30.13 7.18 -16.18
C ASP A 528 -30.16 5.66 -16.40
N GLY A 529 -31.26 5.00 -16.16
CA GLY A 529 -31.39 3.55 -16.34
C GLY A 529 -32.46 2.95 -15.47
N ASN A 530 -32.63 1.63 -15.48
CA ASN A 530 -33.50 0.97 -14.51
C ASN A 530 -32.63 0.38 -13.41
N ASP A 531 -32.45 1.16 -12.37
CA ASP A 531 -31.44 0.94 -11.40
C ASP A 531 -31.94 0.16 -10.17
N VAL A 532 -31.02 -0.44 -9.46
CA VAL A 532 -31.28 -1.15 -8.21
C VAL A 532 -30.43 -0.58 -7.10
N PHE A 533 -31.09 -0.01 -6.10
CA PHE A 533 -30.44 0.35 -4.84
C PHE A 533 -30.90 -0.57 -3.73
N ILE A 534 -29.95 -1.09 -2.97
CA ILE A 534 -30.22 -1.94 -1.82
C ILE A 534 -29.37 -1.44 -0.65
N ASP A 535 -30.04 -1.15 0.46
CA ASP A 535 -29.32 -0.95 1.69
C ASP A 535 -29.60 -2.05 2.72
N ASN A 536 -28.74 -2.11 3.74
CA ASN A 536 -28.79 -3.10 4.79
C ASN A 536 -29.85 -2.76 5.87
N THR A 537 -29.87 -3.49 6.97
CA THR A 537 -30.86 -3.31 8.05
C THR A 537 -30.31 -2.55 9.25
N GLN A 538 -29.36 -1.65 9.06
CA GLN A 538 -28.88 -0.78 10.14
C GLN A 538 -30.04 0.08 10.67
N THR A 539 -29.96 0.48 11.92
CA THR A 539 -31.03 1.22 12.60
C THR A 539 -30.52 2.53 13.18
N GLY A 540 -31.41 3.50 13.25
CA GLY A 540 -31.12 4.81 13.79
C GLY A 540 -30.43 5.74 12.80
N TRP A 541 -29.69 6.70 13.30
CA TRP A 541 -29.08 7.73 12.44
C TRP A 541 -27.89 7.22 11.60
N HIS A 542 -27.33 6.08 11.91
CA HIS A 542 -26.25 5.44 11.15
C HIS A 542 -26.72 4.80 9.84
N GLY A 543 -27.98 4.35 9.77
CA GLY A 543 -28.56 3.82 8.56
C GLY A 543 -29.51 4.82 7.87
N SER A 544 -29.31 6.13 8.03
CA SER A 544 -30.23 7.12 7.46
C SER A 544 -29.71 7.65 6.13
N ASP A 545 -30.20 7.06 5.05
CA ASP A 545 -29.64 7.21 3.72
C ASP A 545 -30.42 8.21 2.84
N ARG A 546 -29.77 8.60 1.78
CA ARG A 546 -30.35 9.50 0.81
C ARG A 546 -30.18 8.95 -0.60
N VAL A 547 -31.27 8.58 -1.24
CA VAL A 547 -31.26 7.93 -2.55
C VAL A 547 -32.05 8.75 -3.59
N PHE A 548 -31.47 8.93 -4.76
CA PHE A 548 -32.07 9.58 -5.91
C PHE A 548 -32.05 8.61 -7.10
N GLY A 549 -33.23 8.14 -7.54
CA GLY A 549 -33.38 7.29 -8.72
C GLY A 549 -32.95 8.02 -10.00
N ASN A 550 -33.42 9.25 -10.18
CA ASN A 550 -33.31 10.10 -11.36
C ASN A 550 -34.17 9.61 -12.50
N GLY A 551 -33.73 8.77 -13.40
CA GLY A 551 -34.54 8.46 -14.57
C GLY A 551 -34.48 7.04 -15.04
N GLY A 552 -35.64 6.41 -15.15
CA GLY A 552 -35.85 5.01 -15.45
C GLY A 552 -36.78 4.36 -14.44
N ASP A 553 -37.09 3.10 -14.63
CA ASP A 553 -37.98 2.37 -13.71
C ASP A 553 -37.10 1.71 -12.60
N ASP A 554 -36.95 2.38 -11.47
CA ASP A 554 -36.01 2.05 -10.44
C ASP A 554 -36.57 1.13 -9.34
N SER A 555 -35.67 0.38 -8.69
CA SER A 555 -35.97 -0.46 -7.54
C SER A 555 -35.12 -0.02 -6.33
N ILE A 556 -35.77 0.64 -5.36
CA ILE A 556 -35.08 1.24 -4.21
C ILE A 556 -35.50 0.57 -2.91
N VAL A 557 -34.57 0.07 -2.14
CA VAL A 557 -34.76 -0.49 -0.79
C VAL A 557 -33.95 0.32 0.21
N GLY A 558 -34.64 1.11 1.05
CA GLY A 558 -33.97 1.97 2.05
C GLY A 558 -33.35 1.22 3.22
N GLY A 559 -33.98 0.10 3.63
CA GLY A 559 -33.39 -0.73 4.69
C GLY A 559 -33.85 -0.38 6.09
N GLY A 560 -32.96 0.04 6.93
CA GLY A 560 -33.31 0.47 8.28
C GLY A 560 -32.66 1.80 8.61
N GLY A 561 -33.42 2.71 9.17
CA GLY A 561 -32.98 4.09 9.41
C GLY A 561 -34.09 5.06 9.04
N ASN A 562 -33.81 6.36 9.13
CA ASN A 562 -34.76 7.37 8.64
C ASN A 562 -34.30 7.86 7.28
N ASP A 563 -34.79 7.24 6.23
CA ASP A 563 -34.31 7.42 4.88
C ASP A 563 -34.98 8.55 4.12
N SER A 564 -34.32 9.03 3.09
CA SER A 564 -34.87 10.00 2.14
C SER A 564 -34.77 9.41 0.73
N LEU A 565 -35.87 8.83 0.25
CA LEU A 565 -35.92 8.07 -1.00
C LEU A 565 -36.71 8.83 -2.06
N TYR A 566 -36.12 9.04 -3.22
CA TYR A 566 -36.70 9.78 -4.34
C TYR A 566 -36.60 8.94 -5.62
N GLY A 567 -37.72 8.44 -6.14
CA GLY A 567 -37.78 7.73 -7.43
C GLY A 567 -37.47 8.67 -8.59
N GLN A 568 -38.19 9.77 -8.70
CA GLN A 568 -38.08 10.85 -9.68
C GLN A 568 -38.81 10.52 -11.01
N ASP A 569 -38.12 10.22 -12.14
CA ASP A 569 -38.76 9.98 -13.45
C ASP A 569 -38.78 8.49 -13.77
N GLY A 570 -39.93 7.85 -13.82
CA GLY A 570 -40.08 6.43 -14.13
C GLY A 570 -41.20 5.75 -13.35
N ASP A 571 -41.52 4.51 -13.69
CA ASP A 571 -42.47 3.69 -12.90
C ASP A 571 -41.70 2.96 -11.80
N ASP A 572 -41.48 3.63 -10.66
CA ASP A 572 -40.55 3.20 -9.60
C ASP A 572 -41.15 2.21 -8.60
N THR A 573 -40.31 1.40 -7.97
CA THR A 573 -40.71 0.53 -6.87
C THR A 573 -39.84 0.85 -5.65
N ILE A 574 -40.43 1.38 -4.58
CA ILE A 574 -39.70 1.89 -3.42
C ILE A 574 -40.19 1.19 -2.15
N TRP A 575 -39.27 0.69 -1.36
CA TRP A 575 -39.48 0.12 -0.03
C TRP A 575 -38.67 0.90 1.02
N GLY A 576 -39.36 1.58 1.95
CA GLY A 576 -38.73 2.24 3.09
C GLY A 576 -38.20 1.23 4.08
N LYS A 577 -39.00 0.24 4.44
CA LYS A 577 -38.75 -0.86 5.40
C LYS A 577 -38.97 -0.45 6.84
N GLY A 578 -38.06 0.24 7.46
CA GLY A 578 -38.19 0.48 8.89
C GLY A 578 -37.65 1.80 9.42
N GLU A 579 -38.23 2.25 10.50
CA GLU A 579 -38.08 3.60 11.08
C GLU A 579 -38.80 4.68 10.27
N ASN A 580 -38.52 5.98 10.42
CA ASN A 580 -39.37 7.02 9.87
C ASN A 580 -38.80 7.59 8.56
N ASP A 581 -39.36 7.20 7.48
CA ASP A 581 -38.87 7.50 6.12
C ASP A 581 -39.55 8.72 5.49
N HIS A 582 -38.84 9.36 4.59
CA HIS A 582 -39.38 10.36 3.69
C HIS A 582 -39.26 9.86 2.25
N ILE A 583 -40.41 9.49 1.65
CA ILE A 583 -40.47 8.85 0.33
C ILE A 583 -41.21 9.75 -0.65
N THR A 584 -40.65 9.92 -1.84
CA THR A 584 -41.26 10.59 -2.96
C THR A 584 -41.16 9.70 -4.20
N GLY A 585 -42.27 9.22 -4.75
CA GLY A 585 -42.31 8.47 -6.00
C GLY A 585 -41.79 9.34 -7.15
N GLY A 586 -42.58 10.28 -7.62
CA GLY A 586 -42.09 11.23 -8.62
C GLY A 586 -43.03 11.39 -9.83
N ASN A 587 -42.51 11.11 -11.02
CA ASN A 587 -43.30 11.07 -12.24
C ASN A 587 -43.40 9.63 -12.72
N GLY A 588 -44.57 9.03 -12.74
CA GLY A 588 -44.72 7.67 -13.21
C GLY A 588 -45.86 6.95 -12.51
N CYS A 589 -45.91 5.64 -12.62
CA CYS A 589 -46.87 4.84 -11.88
C CYS A 589 -46.18 4.05 -10.80
N ASP A 590 -45.96 4.71 -9.68
CA ASP A 590 -45.07 4.24 -8.65
C ASP A 590 -45.73 3.20 -7.72
N MET A 591 -44.94 2.28 -7.23
CA MET A 591 -45.30 1.35 -6.17
C MET A 591 -44.45 1.65 -4.93
N ILE A 592 -45.09 2.10 -3.86
CA ILE A 592 -44.41 2.49 -2.62
C ILE A 592 -44.93 1.65 -1.46
N ASP A 593 -44.02 1.06 -0.72
CA ASP A 593 -44.30 0.40 0.57
C ASP A 593 -43.38 1.05 1.63
N ALA A 594 -43.95 1.94 2.46
CA ALA A 594 -43.20 2.71 3.41
C ALA A 594 -42.68 1.83 4.57
N GLY A 595 -43.51 0.89 5.05
CA GLY A 595 -43.05 -0.15 5.97
C GLY A 595 -43.48 0.03 7.41
N THR A 596 -42.53 0.18 8.32
CA THR A 596 -42.80 0.40 9.74
C THR A 596 -42.14 1.68 10.23
N GLY A 597 -42.88 2.52 10.88
CA GLY A 597 -42.38 3.83 11.36
C GLY A 597 -43.47 4.90 11.17
N ASN A 598 -43.12 6.15 11.45
CA ASN A 598 -44.03 7.24 11.12
C ASN A 598 -43.54 7.93 9.84
N ASP A 599 -44.02 7.47 8.72
CA ASP A 599 -43.50 7.80 7.42
C ASP A 599 -44.16 9.04 6.79
N THR A 600 -43.43 9.71 5.91
CA THR A 600 -43.97 10.78 5.10
C THR A 600 -43.83 10.41 3.64
N VAL A 601 -44.95 10.19 2.97
CA VAL A 601 -44.97 9.69 1.59
C VAL A 601 -45.66 10.69 0.66
N VAL A 602 -45.06 10.96 -0.48
CA VAL A 602 -45.57 11.72 -1.61
C VAL A 602 -45.62 10.81 -2.82
N GLY A 603 -46.80 10.46 -3.34
CA GLY A 603 -46.93 9.63 -4.54
C GLY A 603 -46.33 10.34 -5.76
N GLY A 604 -46.83 11.50 -6.09
CA GLY A 604 -46.30 12.30 -7.20
C GLY A 604 -47.27 12.41 -8.38
N ASN A 605 -46.73 12.36 -9.59
CA ASN A 605 -47.55 12.42 -10.81
C ASN A 605 -47.72 11.02 -11.37
N GLY A 606 -48.99 10.54 -11.46
CA GLY A 606 -49.18 9.24 -12.12
C GLY A 606 -50.33 8.44 -11.55
N ARG A 607 -50.18 7.14 -11.53
CA ARG A 607 -51.14 6.21 -10.93
C ARG A 607 -50.44 5.37 -9.90
N ASP A 608 -50.37 5.88 -8.71
CA ASP A 608 -49.53 5.30 -7.69
C ASP A 608 -50.28 4.26 -6.85
N VAL A 609 -49.54 3.30 -6.36
CA VAL A 609 -50.00 2.31 -5.38
C VAL A 609 -49.12 2.44 -4.14
N VAL A 610 -49.73 2.91 -3.06
CA VAL A 610 -48.99 3.24 -1.84
C VAL A 610 -49.51 2.42 -0.67
N TYR A 611 -48.61 1.73 0.02
CA TYR A 611 -48.83 1.08 1.30
C TYR A 611 -48.08 1.88 2.34
N LEU A 612 -48.78 2.48 3.31
CA LEU A 612 -48.13 3.27 4.37
C LEU A 612 -47.53 2.38 5.45
N GLY A 613 -48.26 1.35 5.90
CA GLY A 613 -47.74 0.31 6.78
C GLY A 613 -48.12 0.43 8.23
N ASP A 614 -47.15 0.24 9.15
CA ASP A 614 -47.37 0.33 10.59
C ASP A 614 -46.85 1.67 11.12
N GLY A 615 -47.68 2.54 11.60
CA GLY A 615 -47.27 3.83 12.18
C GLY A 615 -48.32 4.92 12.10
N ASP A 616 -48.02 6.12 12.60
CA ASP A 616 -48.83 7.31 12.35
C ASP A 616 -48.26 8.04 11.12
N ASP A 617 -48.69 7.64 9.93
CA ASP A 617 -48.09 8.03 8.65
C ASP A 617 -48.76 9.26 8.02
N VAL A 618 -48.03 9.96 7.17
CA VAL A 618 -48.53 11.11 6.42
C VAL A 618 -48.41 10.83 4.91
N PHE A 619 -49.54 10.83 4.22
CA PHE A 619 -49.57 10.82 2.75
C PHE A 619 -50.02 12.14 2.18
N GLU A 620 -49.24 12.70 1.27
CA GLU A 620 -49.62 13.90 0.50
C GLU A 620 -49.48 13.61 -0.99
N ASP A 621 -50.54 13.84 -1.74
CA ASP A 621 -50.50 13.82 -3.20
C ASP A 621 -50.39 15.24 -3.76
N LYS A 622 -49.81 15.38 -4.95
CA LYS A 622 -49.74 16.65 -5.70
C LYS A 622 -50.94 16.81 -6.61
N ALA A 623 -51.38 18.07 -6.85
CA ALA A 623 -52.50 18.39 -7.72
C ALA A 623 -52.24 17.91 -9.16
N GLN A 624 -52.90 16.84 -9.55
CA GLN A 624 -52.84 16.21 -10.86
C GLN A 624 -54.14 16.52 -11.69
N ASN A 625 -54.10 16.27 -12.99
CA ASN A 625 -55.35 16.35 -13.77
C ASN A 625 -56.11 15.01 -13.71
N ALA A 626 -57.44 15.09 -13.78
CA ALA A 626 -58.37 13.97 -13.55
C ALA A 626 -58.18 12.71 -14.43
N THR A 627 -57.26 12.71 -15.36
CA THR A 627 -57.02 11.59 -16.28
C THR A 627 -55.87 10.70 -15.84
N TRP A 628 -54.88 11.24 -15.13
CA TRP A 628 -53.61 10.59 -14.78
C TRP A 628 -53.45 10.30 -13.28
N GLY A 629 -54.07 11.07 -12.38
CA GLY A 629 -54.04 10.82 -10.94
C GLY A 629 -55.15 9.86 -10.51
N ARG A 630 -54.93 8.57 -10.47
CA ARG A 630 -55.83 7.56 -9.91
C ARG A 630 -55.11 6.67 -8.95
N ASP A 631 -54.89 7.19 -7.77
CA ASP A 631 -54.05 6.56 -6.82
C ASP A 631 -54.80 5.57 -5.92
N ARG A 632 -54.06 4.60 -5.42
CA ARG A 632 -54.56 3.65 -4.42
C ARG A 632 -53.65 3.75 -3.19
N VAL A 633 -54.23 4.22 -2.09
CA VAL A 633 -53.52 4.39 -0.85
C VAL A 633 -54.11 3.45 0.21
N TYR A 634 -53.25 2.64 0.83
CA TYR A 634 -53.59 1.75 1.92
C TYR A 634 -52.91 2.29 3.20
N GLY A 635 -53.74 2.74 4.18
CA GLY A 635 -53.21 3.36 5.40
C GLY A 635 -52.45 2.41 6.29
N GLY A 636 -52.97 1.19 6.53
CA GLY A 636 -52.33 0.25 7.45
C GLY A 636 -52.73 0.48 8.93
N ASP A 637 -51.84 0.15 9.85
CA ASP A 637 -52.10 0.30 11.27
C ASP A 637 -51.63 1.69 11.78
N GLY A 638 -52.52 2.53 12.30
CA GLY A 638 -52.16 3.84 12.85
C GLY A 638 -53.19 4.95 12.64
N ASN A 639 -52.75 6.19 12.88
CA ASN A 639 -53.57 7.37 12.57
C ASN A 639 -52.96 8.10 11.38
N ASP A 640 -53.49 7.81 10.17
CA ASP A 640 -52.86 8.23 8.92
C ASP A 640 -53.62 9.42 8.31
N PRO A 641 -53.09 10.64 8.38
CA PRO A 641 -53.59 11.74 7.57
C PRO A 641 -53.25 11.54 6.09
N ILE A 642 -54.29 11.34 5.28
CA ILE A 642 -54.18 11.15 3.82
C ILE A 642 -54.79 12.34 3.12
N VAL A 643 -53.97 13.06 2.36
CA VAL A 643 -54.38 14.20 1.54
C VAL A 643 -54.28 13.83 0.05
N LEU A 644 -55.38 13.73 -0.60
CA LEU A 644 -55.49 13.44 -2.05
C LEU A 644 -55.75 14.69 -2.85
N ALA A 645 -55.12 14.85 -3.99
CA ALA A 645 -55.19 16.05 -4.79
C ALA A 645 -55.37 15.76 -6.29
N GLY A 646 -56.61 15.58 -6.71
CA GLY A 646 -57.01 15.47 -8.12
C GLY A 646 -56.96 14.03 -8.65
N GLY A 647 -58.04 13.54 -9.18
CA GLY A 647 -58.15 12.16 -9.70
C GLY A 647 -59.42 11.48 -9.26
N ASN A 648 -59.53 10.17 -9.48
CA ASN A 648 -60.53 9.29 -8.89
C ASN A 648 -59.82 8.25 -8.02
N ASP A 649 -59.38 8.69 -6.88
CA ASP A 649 -58.49 7.95 -6.01
C ASP A 649 -59.27 6.96 -5.14
N THR A 650 -58.57 5.97 -4.64
CA THR A 650 -59.14 4.97 -3.76
C THR A 650 -58.29 4.88 -2.47
N VAL A 651 -58.93 5.13 -1.34
CA VAL A 651 -58.28 4.97 -0.03
C VAL A 651 -58.88 3.79 0.70
N GLN A 652 -58.05 2.99 1.28
CA GLN A 652 -58.41 1.98 2.26
C GLN A 652 -57.68 2.30 3.56
N GLY A 653 -58.40 2.83 4.54
CA GLY A 653 -57.85 2.99 5.90
C GLY A 653 -57.67 1.62 6.58
N GLY A 654 -56.85 1.54 7.59
CA GLY A 654 -56.60 0.35 8.43
C GLY A 654 -57.63 0.17 9.54
#